data_1ce31e69fa90063387172ae439f83984
#
_entry.id   1ce31e69fa90063387172ae439f83984
#
_cell.length_a   1.000
_cell.length_b   1.000
_cell.length_c   1.000
_cell.angle_alpha   90.00
_cell.angle_beta   90.00
_cell.angle_gamma   90.00
#
_symmetry.space_group_name_H-M   'P 1'
#
loop_
_entity.id
_entity.type
_entity.pdbx_description
1 polymer ?
#
loop_
_entity_poly.entity_id
_entity_poly.type
_entity_poly.pdbx_seq_one_letter_code
_entity_poly.pdbx_strand_id
1 'polypeptide(L)'
;MKRALSPLLSIALVIAAGILCAQNPEKDAPYKNPKLPVEERVADLLGRMSPREKAAMLSGAGWMESQPNARLGIPAIKMADGPMGVRNWAGSSAITNAAATAPVLATAFPAGIGMGASWDVELVRREGQVIAQEVKALGRNMILAPTVNINRQPLWGRNFEGYGEDPYLTARMAVAYIQGVQSEKVIPSVKHFAANNQEFERHRIDENIDVRTLHEIYLPAFQAAVQEAGVWAVMNAYNKVNGLWCAQNPFLLSDTLQKRWGFKGFVISDWGSTYSTAATVAAGMHLEMPGGEAMRTWFAKPGTQKDGNGAGWLTAEKVLAAVAGGQLKQEAVDDATRRILRVMFTAGLFDNARTGGGEVDTPEQRGVARTASTESIVLLKNAGGALPLDASKIRSVAVIGPSAAIARTGGGGSSLVRPKYSVTALDGIKEAAGARVQVGYALGVSMQGDDASEVSPQARAHLSNQAVELARRSDAAIIVVGYSSKLESEGFDRPSMDLPTGQDELIEAVAAANQNTIVVIVAGAPVTMTKWIGRVAAVVEAWYGGQEAGHAIGDVLFGAQNPSGRLPVTFPKQWSDSPAYGHYPGENLHVAYEEGVYVGYRGFDKRNVEPLFPFGHGLSYTKFDYSGLKITPAKVAAGKQVVVTARVRNSGSRAGVEVVQLYVHDVRSSVDRPVQELKGFRRVALEPGEARNVSFTLDQSALSFYSSAKDEWVAEPGAFEVWIGASSRDIRLKGTFALTR
;
A
#
# COMPACT_ATOMS: atom_id res chain seq x y z
N MET A 1 -3.42 12.47 111.42
CA MET A 1 -3.73 11.27 110.67
C MET A 1 -4.98 11.56 109.81
N LYS A 2 -4.84 12.05 108.60
CA LYS A 2 -5.93 12.13 107.63
C LYS A 2 -5.36 12.36 106.27
N ARG A 3 -5.56 11.43 105.41
CA ARG A 3 -5.23 11.50 104.03
C ARG A 3 -6.36 12.15 103.20
N ALA A 4 -6.05 13.15 102.45
CA ALA A 4 -6.98 13.82 101.51
C ALA A 4 -6.90 13.09 100.20
N LEU A 5 -8.09 12.81 99.63
CA LEU A 5 -8.31 12.32 98.27
C LEU A 5 -8.65 13.53 97.38
N SER A 6 -7.88 13.75 96.34
CA SER A 6 -8.18 14.66 95.26
C SER A 6 -8.98 13.92 94.16
N PRO A 7 -9.97 14.55 93.55
CA PRO A 7 -10.64 13.97 92.35
C PRO A 7 -9.91 14.40 91.08
N LEU A 8 -9.50 13.39 90.29
CA LEU A 8 -9.00 13.54 88.96
C LEU A 8 -10.15 13.78 88.00
N LEU A 9 -10.15 14.93 87.37
CA LEU A 9 -11.06 15.31 86.34
C LEU A 9 -10.54 14.65 85.01
N SER A 10 -11.24 13.60 84.49
CA SER A 10 -10.92 12.97 83.24
C SER A 10 -11.50 13.78 82.11
N ILE A 11 -10.67 14.54 81.37
CA ILE A 11 -11.03 15.16 80.09
C ILE A 11 -10.91 14.06 79.04
N ALA A 12 -12.04 13.53 78.55
CA ALA A 12 -12.13 12.68 77.42
C ALA A 12 -11.96 13.53 76.13
N LEU A 13 -10.79 13.56 75.56
CA LEU A 13 -10.51 14.14 74.26
C LEU A 13 -11.03 13.18 73.21
N VAL A 14 -12.22 13.48 72.64
CA VAL A 14 -12.76 12.75 71.45
C VAL A 14 -11.92 13.20 70.26
N ILE A 15 -10.90 12.43 69.91
CA ILE A 15 -10.22 12.53 68.61
C ILE A 15 -11.16 11.91 67.60
N ALA A 16 -11.98 12.71 66.93
CA ALA A 16 -12.64 12.36 65.70
C ALA A 16 -11.53 12.23 64.63
N ALA A 17 -10.95 11.06 64.53
CA ALA A 17 -10.16 10.71 63.36
C ALA A 17 -11.09 10.61 62.14
N GLY A 18 -11.28 11.77 61.50
CA GLY A 18 -11.82 11.80 60.13
C GLY A 18 -10.83 10.99 59.24
N ILE A 19 -11.19 9.78 58.93
CA ILE A 19 -10.57 9.03 57.85
C ILE A 19 -10.91 9.83 56.61
N LEU A 20 -10.10 10.86 56.28
CA LEU A 20 -9.96 11.29 54.89
C LEU A 20 -9.42 10.04 54.16
N CYS A 21 -10.28 9.26 53.56
CA CYS A 21 -9.87 8.48 52.41
C CYS A 21 -9.25 9.47 51.44
N ALA A 22 -7.94 9.56 51.45
CA ALA A 22 -7.18 10.21 50.41
C ALA A 22 -7.57 9.45 49.13
N GLN A 23 -8.61 9.91 48.45
CA GLN A 23 -8.92 9.51 47.09
C GLN A 23 -7.63 9.73 46.36
N ASN A 24 -7.04 8.65 45.84
CA ASN A 24 -5.88 8.78 44.98
C ASN A 24 -6.34 9.57 43.76
N PRO A 25 -5.99 10.88 43.67
CA PRO A 25 -6.60 11.76 42.65
C PRO A 25 -6.35 11.30 41.24
N GLU A 26 -5.51 10.28 41.05
CA GLU A 26 -5.26 9.64 39.74
C GLU A 26 -6.13 8.40 39.51
N LYS A 27 -6.71 7.75 40.54
CA LYS A 27 -7.52 6.54 40.38
C LYS A 27 -8.88 6.85 39.74
N ASP A 28 -9.49 7.97 40.12
CA ASP A 28 -10.81 8.41 39.66
C ASP A 28 -10.72 9.59 38.68
N ALA A 29 -9.58 9.77 38.03
CA ALA A 29 -9.37 10.84 37.07
C ALA A 29 -10.32 10.69 35.85
N PRO A 30 -10.94 11.79 35.37
CA PRO A 30 -11.88 11.77 34.23
C PRO A 30 -11.34 11.04 32.99
N TYR A 31 -10.05 11.20 32.67
CA TYR A 31 -9.45 10.53 31.50
C TYR A 31 -9.49 8.98 31.58
N LYS A 32 -9.61 8.40 32.75
CA LYS A 32 -9.71 6.95 32.97
C LYS A 32 -11.16 6.42 32.82
N ASN A 33 -12.14 7.30 32.75
CA ASN A 33 -13.53 6.90 32.60
C ASN A 33 -13.86 6.67 31.08
N PRO A 34 -14.05 5.40 30.64
CA PRO A 34 -14.32 5.10 29.23
C PRO A 34 -15.69 5.59 28.74
N LYS A 35 -16.58 6.05 29.65
CA LYS A 35 -17.90 6.59 29.29
C LYS A 35 -17.85 8.06 28.88
N LEU A 36 -16.77 8.78 29.19
CA LEU A 36 -16.62 10.16 28.78
C LEU A 36 -16.19 10.29 27.33
N PRO A 37 -16.61 11.37 26.65
CA PRO A 37 -16.13 11.68 25.29
C PRO A 37 -14.60 11.73 25.21
N VAL A 38 -14.06 11.28 24.08
CA VAL A 38 -12.59 11.24 23.85
C VAL A 38 -11.94 12.61 24.11
N GLU A 39 -12.55 13.70 23.62
CA GLU A 39 -11.98 15.05 23.76
C GLU A 39 -11.94 15.53 25.23
N GLU A 40 -12.90 15.15 26.05
CA GLU A 40 -12.90 15.45 27.48
C GLU A 40 -11.77 14.68 28.19
N ARG A 41 -11.59 13.41 27.85
CA ARG A 41 -10.51 12.57 28.37
C ARG A 41 -9.13 13.12 27.98
N VAL A 42 -8.97 13.53 26.72
CA VAL A 42 -7.74 14.16 26.21
C VAL A 42 -7.46 15.47 26.94
N ALA A 43 -8.45 16.33 27.13
CA ALA A 43 -8.26 17.62 27.81
C ALA A 43 -7.85 17.43 29.26
N ASP A 44 -8.49 16.53 30.01
CA ASP A 44 -8.14 16.21 31.39
C ASP A 44 -6.70 15.66 31.50
N LEU A 45 -6.36 14.67 30.67
CA LEU A 45 -5.02 14.05 30.70
C LEU A 45 -3.94 15.06 30.33
N LEU A 46 -4.13 15.83 29.26
CA LEU A 46 -3.19 16.86 28.81
C LEU A 46 -2.93 17.92 29.89
N GLY A 47 -3.97 18.31 30.64
CA GLY A 47 -3.85 19.25 31.76
C GLY A 47 -3.06 18.72 32.95
N ARG A 48 -2.94 17.39 33.10
CA ARG A 48 -2.16 16.73 34.15
C ARG A 48 -0.69 16.52 33.80
N MET A 49 -0.33 16.65 32.50
CA MET A 49 1.01 16.43 32.02
C MET A 49 1.90 17.66 32.24
N SER A 50 3.10 17.43 32.73
CA SER A 50 4.15 18.45 32.74
C SER A 50 4.66 18.75 31.31
N PRO A 51 5.31 19.93 31.10
CA PRO A 51 5.93 20.23 29.80
C PRO A 51 6.92 19.16 29.34
N ARG A 52 7.69 18.56 30.25
CA ARG A 52 8.64 17.50 29.93
C ARG A 52 7.94 16.21 29.46
N GLU A 53 6.84 15.83 30.12
CA GLU A 53 6.06 14.64 29.71
C GLU A 53 5.40 14.82 28.34
N LYS A 54 4.89 16.01 28.06
CA LYS A 54 4.36 16.35 26.73
C LYS A 54 5.44 16.27 25.66
N ALA A 55 6.58 16.91 25.89
CA ALA A 55 7.72 16.90 24.97
C ALA A 55 8.25 15.47 24.73
N ALA A 56 8.28 14.62 25.77
CA ALA A 56 8.73 13.24 25.64
C ALA A 56 7.82 12.39 24.71
N MET A 57 6.52 12.70 24.62
CA MET A 57 5.62 11.98 23.73
C MET A 57 5.88 12.21 22.24
N LEU A 58 6.67 13.22 21.87
CA LEU A 58 6.99 13.53 20.48
C LEU A 58 8.13 12.65 19.92
N SER A 59 8.72 11.77 20.72
CA SER A 59 9.82 10.89 20.31
C SER A 59 9.54 9.44 20.69
N GLY A 60 10.00 8.49 19.89
CA GLY A 60 9.93 7.07 20.21
C GLY A 60 10.76 6.69 21.42
N ALA A 61 10.39 5.60 22.10
CA ALA A 61 11.16 4.98 23.18
C ALA A 61 12.18 3.96 22.64
N GLY A 62 11.97 3.48 21.44
CA GLY A 62 12.79 2.47 20.79
C GLY A 62 12.51 2.43 19.29
N TRP A 63 12.82 1.26 18.68
CA TRP A 63 12.70 1.10 17.23
C TRP A 63 11.26 1.14 16.74
N MET A 64 10.32 0.50 17.47
CA MET A 64 8.92 0.34 17.07
C MET A 64 7.92 0.69 18.19
N GLU A 65 8.30 1.55 19.12
CA GLU A 65 7.43 1.90 20.24
C GLU A 65 7.54 3.40 20.59
N SER A 66 6.39 4.03 20.87
CA SER A 66 6.34 5.40 21.42
C SER A 66 6.68 5.42 22.90
N GLN A 67 6.97 6.60 23.46
CA GLN A 67 7.25 6.78 24.90
C GLN A 67 6.00 6.48 25.73
N PRO A 68 6.04 5.51 26.68
CA PRO A 68 5.01 5.36 27.69
C PRO A 68 5.22 6.38 28.83
N ASN A 69 4.16 6.63 29.61
CA ASN A 69 4.27 7.42 30.85
C ASN A 69 3.64 6.64 32.01
N ALA A 70 4.50 6.06 32.87
CA ALA A 70 4.04 5.23 33.99
C ALA A 70 3.27 6.04 35.05
N ARG A 71 3.62 7.31 35.29
CA ARG A 71 2.95 8.16 36.30
C ARG A 71 1.48 8.37 35.96
N LEU A 72 1.18 8.60 34.69
CA LEU A 72 -0.18 8.83 34.19
C LEU A 72 -0.83 7.58 33.57
N GLY A 73 -0.14 6.45 33.57
CA GLY A 73 -0.63 5.21 32.99
C GLY A 73 -0.84 5.29 31.48
N ILE A 74 -0.07 6.13 30.77
CA ILE A 74 -0.10 6.23 29.31
C ILE A 74 0.66 5.04 28.72
N PRO A 75 0.02 4.12 27.97
CA PRO A 75 0.70 3.00 27.37
C PRO A 75 1.56 3.43 26.16
N ALA A 76 2.47 2.56 25.72
CA ALA A 76 3.14 2.77 24.43
C ALA A 76 2.24 2.43 23.25
N ILE A 77 2.34 3.19 22.17
CA ILE A 77 1.92 2.74 20.83
C ILE A 77 2.98 1.74 20.37
N LYS A 78 2.58 0.49 20.14
CA LYS A 78 3.44 -0.60 19.67
C LYS A 78 3.17 -0.88 18.21
N MET A 79 4.16 -0.61 17.37
CA MET A 79 4.03 -0.60 15.92
C MET A 79 4.47 -1.92 15.32
N ALA A 80 3.87 -2.28 14.19
CA ALA A 80 4.31 -3.31 13.28
C ALA A 80 4.45 -2.73 11.87
N ASP A 81 5.44 -3.18 11.14
CA ASP A 81 5.58 -2.89 9.72
C ASP A 81 4.75 -3.86 8.87
N GLY A 82 4.69 -3.63 7.56
CA GLY A 82 4.16 -4.57 6.60
C GLY A 82 2.79 -4.23 6.04
N PRO A 83 2.70 -3.58 4.86
CA PRO A 83 1.44 -3.38 4.17
C PRO A 83 0.84 -4.68 3.60
N MET A 84 1.64 -5.75 3.43
CA MET A 84 1.27 -7.05 2.87
C MET A 84 1.12 -8.15 3.94
N GLY A 85 0.91 -7.78 5.21
CA GLY A 85 0.93 -8.66 6.38
C GLY A 85 1.88 -8.14 7.44
N VAL A 86 1.83 -8.73 8.63
CA VAL A 86 2.55 -8.19 9.79
C VAL A 86 4.03 -8.54 9.74
N ARG A 87 4.88 -7.51 9.70
CA ARG A 87 6.30 -7.63 9.99
C ARG A 87 6.59 -7.08 11.37
N ASN A 88 6.90 -7.94 12.30
CA ASN A 88 7.29 -7.53 13.64
C ASN A 88 8.81 -7.50 13.79
N TRP A 89 9.35 -6.33 14.05
CA TRP A 89 10.74 -6.15 14.44
C TRP A 89 10.86 -6.50 15.92
N ALA A 90 11.41 -7.67 16.23
CA ALA A 90 11.55 -8.13 17.61
C ALA A 90 12.54 -7.24 18.38
N GLY A 91 12.02 -6.41 19.27
CA GLY A 91 12.77 -5.59 20.23
C GLY A 91 13.70 -4.51 19.66
N SER A 92 14.09 -3.55 20.48
CA SER A 92 15.06 -2.50 20.14
C SER A 92 16.47 -3.02 19.85
N SER A 93 16.78 -4.25 20.27
CA SER A 93 18.06 -4.95 20.04
C SER A 93 18.11 -5.69 18.70
N ALA A 94 17.00 -5.85 17.98
CA ALA A 94 16.93 -6.59 16.72
C ALA A 94 17.75 -5.95 15.58
N ILE A 95 18.08 -4.67 15.68
CA ILE A 95 18.96 -3.99 14.73
C ILE A 95 20.42 -4.41 14.91
N THR A 96 20.81 -4.73 16.14
CA THR A 96 22.20 -5.06 16.49
C THR A 96 22.48 -6.56 16.43
N ASN A 97 21.46 -7.42 16.48
CA ASN A 97 21.59 -8.87 16.50
C ASN A 97 20.45 -9.56 15.72
N ALA A 98 20.53 -9.54 14.41
CA ALA A 98 19.57 -10.24 13.52
C ALA A 98 19.48 -11.76 13.77
N ALA A 99 20.44 -12.32 14.50
CA ALA A 99 20.52 -13.76 14.84
C ALA A 99 19.87 -14.12 16.19
N ALA A 100 19.49 -13.15 17.04
CA ALA A 100 19.16 -13.41 18.44
C ALA A 100 17.67 -13.60 18.74
N THR A 101 16.76 -13.36 17.78
CA THR A 101 15.32 -13.52 17.97
C THR A 101 14.70 -14.36 16.88
N ALA A 102 13.91 -15.37 17.25
CA ALA A 102 13.13 -16.13 16.27
C ALA A 102 12.28 -15.18 15.42
N PRO A 103 12.24 -15.36 14.09
CA PRO A 103 11.42 -14.51 13.24
C PRO A 103 9.95 -14.63 13.64
N VAL A 104 9.29 -13.49 13.80
CA VAL A 104 7.84 -13.49 14.00
C VAL A 104 7.19 -13.84 12.67
N LEU A 105 6.43 -14.93 12.67
CA LEU A 105 5.72 -15.43 11.51
C LEU A 105 4.32 -14.81 11.46
N ALA A 106 3.85 -14.47 10.27
CA ALA A 106 2.51 -13.93 10.02
C ALA A 106 2.04 -14.34 8.62
N THR A 107 0.77 -14.18 8.32
CA THR A 107 0.23 -14.42 6.97
C THR A 107 0.82 -13.43 5.97
N ALA A 108 1.39 -13.93 4.88
CA ALA A 108 1.84 -13.10 3.76
C ALA A 108 0.72 -13.01 2.70
N PHE A 109 0.13 -11.82 2.57
CA PHE A 109 -0.85 -11.48 1.56
C PHE A 109 -0.18 -11.03 0.26
N PRO A 110 -0.91 -10.90 -0.86
CA PRO A 110 -0.36 -10.30 -2.07
C PRO A 110 0.16 -8.90 -1.84
N ALA A 111 1.15 -8.51 -2.64
CA ALA A 111 1.67 -7.15 -2.64
C ALA A 111 0.61 -6.14 -3.07
N GLY A 112 0.76 -4.86 -2.65
CA GLY A 112 -0.21 -3.80 -2.93
C GLY A 112 -0.61 -3.69 -4.40
N ILE A 113 0.35 -3.84 -5.33
CA ILE A 113 0.09 -3.84 -6.78
C ILE A 113 -0.84 -5.00 -7.20
N GLY A 114 -0.68 -6.19 -6.60
CA GLY A 114 -1.59 -7.32 -6.80
C GLY A 114 -2.98 -7.02 -6.24
N MET A 115 -3.05 -6.43 -5.05
CA MET A 115 -4.34 -5.99 -4.49
C MET A 115 -5.00 -4.91 -5.35
N GLY A 116 -4.23 -3.97 -5.91
CA GLY A 116 -4.71 -3.02 -6.93
C GLY A 116 -5.25 -3.72 -8.17
N ALA A 117 -4.58 -4.80 -8.61
CA ALA A 117 -5.03 -5.60 -9.76
C ALA A 117 -6.32 -6.39 -9.52
N SER A 118 -6.70 -6.64 -8.27
CA SER A 118 -7.99 -7.28 -7.95
C SER A 118 -9.20 -6.39 -8.28
N TRP A 119 -9.05 -5.06 -8.20
CA TRP A 119 -10.13 -4.07 -8.30
C TRP A 119 -11.30 -4.38 -7.34
N ASP A 120 -11.01 -5.06 -6.22
CA ASP A 120 -12.00 -5.49 -5.22
C ASP A 120 -11.79 -4.77 -3.89
N VAL A 121 -12.56 -3.71 -3.66
CA VAL A 121 -12.49 -2.91 -2.43
C VAL A 121 -12.94 -3.69 -1.19
N GLU A 122 -13.87 -4.65 -1.33
CA GLU A 122 -14.33 -5.45 -0.20
C GLU A 122 -13.28 -6.48 0.22
N LEU A 123 -12.57 -7.05 -0.73
CA LEU A 123 -11.44 -7.94 -0.47
C LEU A 123 -10.31 -7.18 0.23
N VAL A 124 -9.95 -5.98 -0.23
CA VAL A 124 -8.94 -5.12 0.42
C VAL A 124 -9.37 -4.70 1.82
N ARG A 125 -10.66 -4.41 2.04
CA ARG A 125 -11.19 -4.16 3.39
C ARG A 125 -11.04 -5.38 4.30
N ARG A 126 -11.34 -6.57 3.77
CA ARG A 126 -11.21 -7.82 4.51
C ARG A 126 -9.75 -8.15 4.83
N GLU A 127 -8.85 -7.92 3.88
CA GLU A 127 -7.40 -8.04 4.09
C GLU A 127 -6.95 -7.14 5.24
N GLY A 128 -7.29 -5.85 5.22
CA GLY A 128 -6.97 -4.91 6.30
C GLY A 128 -7.49 -5.37 7.66
N GLN A 129 -8.70 -5.95 7.70
CA GLN A 129 -9.28 -6.49 8.93
C GLN A 129 -8.48 -7.68 9.49
N VAL A 130 -8.15 -8.67 8.65
CA VAL A 130 -7.44 -9.87 9.12
C VAL A 130 -5.97 -9.58 9.47
N ILE A 131 -5.31 -8.64 8.76
CA ILE A 131 -3.99 -8.13 9.15
C ILE A 131 -4.05 -7.47 10.53
N ALA A 132 -5.07 -6.65 10.81
CA ALA A 132 -5.24 -6.01 12.11
C ALA A 132 -5.47 -7.02 13.25
N GLN A 133 -6.15 -8.13 12.98
CA GLN A 133 -6.28 -9.24 13.93
C GLN A 133 -4.91 -9.85 14.28
N GLU A 134 -4.04 -10.06 13.28
CA GLU A 134 -2.68 -10.53 13.51
C GLU A 134 -1.81 -9.50 14.26
N VAL A 135 -1.96 -8.20 13.96
CA VAL A 135 -1.31 -7.12 14.71
C VAL A 135 -1.62 -7.24 16.21
N LYS A 136 -2.89 -7.41 16.57
CA LYS A 136 -3.31 -7.61 17.97
C LYS A 136 -2.78 -8.92 18.55
N ALA A 137 -2.86 -10.02 17.79
CA ALA A 137 -2.37 -11.34 18.21
C ALA A 137 -0.87 -11.29 18.57
N LEU A 138 -0.10 -10.49 17.83
CA LEU A 138 1.33 -10.27 18.06
C LEU A 138 1.64 -9.18 19.09
N GLY A 139 0.64 -8.72 19.84
CA GLY A 139 0.81 -7.75 20.92
C GLY A 139 1.11 -6.32 20.45
N ARG A 140 0.72 -5.98 19.23
CA ARG A 140 0.87 -4.65 18.62
C ARG A 140 -0.49 -3.96 18.53
N ASN A 141 -0.49 -2.65 18.29
CA ASN A 141 -1.70 -1.84 18.22
C ASN A 141 -1.69 -0.81 17.08
N MET A 142 -0.62 -0.81 16.27
CA MET A 142 -0.48 0.05 15.10
C MET A 142 0.20 -0.73 13.95
N ILE A 143 -0.27 -0.51 12.72
CA ILE A 143 0.34 -1.01 11.49
C ILE A 143 0.77 0.17 10.61
N LEU A 144 2.00 0.10 10.06
CA LEU A 144 2.55 1.13 9.18
C LEU A 144 2.12 0.86 7.72
N ALA A 145 0.85 1.03 7.47
CA ALA A 145 0.16 0.73 6.23
C ALA A 145 -1.17 1.51 6.13
N PRO A 146 -1.77 1.64 4.92
CA PRO A 146 -1.30 1.18 3.61
C PRO A 146 -0.26 2.11 2.97
N THR A 147 0.48 1.59 1.96
CA THR A 147 1.32 2.39 1.06
C THR A 147 0.49 2.84 -0.13
N VAL A 148 0.38 4.16 -0.34
CA VAL A 148 -0.52 4.75 -1.36
C VAL A 148 0.20 5.67 -2.34
N ASN A 149 1.52 5.61 -2.39
CA ASN A 149 2.28 6.36 -3.39
C ASN A 149 1.96 5.84 -4.79
N ILE A 150 1.76 6.78 -5.72
CA ILE A 150 1.41 6.47 -7.11
C ILE A 150 2.61 5.83 -7.83
N ASN A 151 2.37 4.79 -8.60
CA ASN A 151 3.36 4.15 -9.46
C ASN A 151 3.66 5.07 -10.66
N ARG A 152 4.48 6.11 -10.41
CA ARG A 152 4.81 7.15 -11.39
C ARG A 152 5.60 6.60 -12.57
N GLN A 153 6.51 5.67 -12.29
CA GLN A 153 7.44 5.16 -13.28
C GLN A 153 7.81 3.68 -12.98
N PRO A 154 8.06 2.86 -13.99
CA PRO A 154 8.20 1.41 -13.82
C PRO A 154 9.50 0.96 -13.14
N LEU A 155 10.50 1.82 -12.98
CA LEU A 155 11.78 1.47 -12.36
C LEU A 155 11.79 1.62 -10.84
N TRP A 156 10.81 2.30 -10.25
CA TRP A 156 10.75 2.49 -8.80
C TRP A 156 10.75 1.16 -8.04
N GLY A 157 11.71 0.99 -7.14
CA GLY A 157 11.94 -0.26 -6.40
C GLY A 157 10.78 -0.69 -5.51
N ARG A 158 9.91 0.24 -5.09
CA ARG A 158 8.73 -0.01 -4.24
C ARG A 158 7.40 0.01 -5.02
N ASN A 159 7.42 -0.08 -6.34
CA ASN A 159 6.19 -0.18 -7.13
C ASN A 159 5.25 -1.28 -6.63
N PHE A 160 5.80 -2.40 -6.15
CA PHE A 160 5.02 -3.52 -5.64
C PHE A 160 4.17 -3.18 -4.40
N GLU A 161 4.54 -2.15 -3.62
CA GLU A 161 3.80 -1.76 -2.41
C GLU A 161 2.57 -0.89 -2.69
N GLY A 162 2.57 -0.12 -3.79
CA GLY A 162 1.47 0.76 -4.19
C GLY A 162 0.34 0.01 -4.88
N TYR A 163 -0.82 0.66 -5.00
CA TYR A 163 -2.01 0.07 -5.65
C TYR A 163 -2.11 0.39 -7.15
N GLY A 164 -1.19 1.17 -7.72
CA GLY A 164 -1.15 1.47 -9.14
C GLY A 164 -0.85 2.93 -9.50
N GLU A 165 -1.06 3.25 -10.78
CA GLU A 165 -0.78 4.57 -11.35
C GLU A 165 -1.96 5.55 -11.29
N ASP A 166 -3.17 5.05 -10.97
CA ASP A 166 -4.38 5.86 -10.98
C ASP A 166 -4.78 6.32 -9.57
N PRO A 167 -4.93 7.65 -9.34
CA PRO A 167 -5.25 8.19 -8.03
C PRO A 167 -6.65 7.80 -7.52
N TYR A 168 -7.64 7.57 -8.41
CA TYR A 168 -8.97 7.13 -8.00
C TYR A 168 -8.96 5.68 -7.53
N LEU A 169 -8.36 4.77 -8.30
CA LEU A 169 -8.20 3.37 -7.89
C LEU A 169 -7.45 3.27 -6.56
N THR A 170 -6.29 3.93 -6.45
CA THR A 170 -5.49 3.94 -5.23
C THR A 170 -6.27 4.50 -4.04
N ALA A 171 -7.05 5.56 -4.21
CA ALA A 171 -7.89 6.12 -3.15
C ALA A 171 -8.96 5.13 -2.67
N ARG A 172 -9.62 4.41 -3.57
CA ARG A 172 -10.65 3.41 -3.19
C ARG A 172 -10.05 2.26 -2.39
N MET A 173 -8.88 1.74 -2.83
CA MET A 173 -8.16 0.69 -2.11
C MET A 173 -7.69 1.17 -0.74
N ALA A 174 -7.12 2.38 -0.66
CA ALA A 174 -6.67 2.97 0.59
C ALA A 174 -7.79 3.10 1.63
N VAL A 175 -8.94 3.65 1.22
CA VAL A 175 -10.11 3.80 2.09
C VAL A 175 -10.58 2.45 2.63
N ALA A 176 -10.68 1.44 1.77
CA ALA A 176 -11.11 0.11 2.15
C ALA A 176 -10.16 -0.55 3.16
N TYR A 177 -8.85 -0.52 2.90
CA TYR A 177 -7.83 -1.06 3.80
C TYR A 177 -7.89 -0.39 5.18
N ILE A 178 -7.90 0.96 5.22
CA ILE A 178 -7.95 1.73 6.46
C ILE A 178 -9.19 1.39 7.28
N GLN A 179 -10.36 1.32 6.64
CA GLN A 179 -11.61 0.95 7.30
C GLN A 179 -11.55 -0.47 7.88
N GLY A 180 -10.96 -1.42 7.13
CA GLY A 180 -10.71 -2.78 7.62
C GLY A 180 -9.84 -2.78 8.88
N VAL A 181 -8.72 -2.09 8.86
CA VAL A 181 -7.79 -2.01 10.01
C VAL A 181 -8.46 -1.35 11.23
N GLN A 182 -9.13 -0.21 11.03
CA GLN A 182 -9.76 0.55 12.12
C GLN A 182 -10.96 -0.17 12.73
N SER A 183 -11.63 -1.06 11.98
CA SER A 183 -12.72 -1.89 12.51
C SER A 183 -12.28 -2.80 13.66
N GLU A 184 -10.99 -3.15 13.69
CA GLU A 184 -10.35 -3.95 14.73
C GLU A 184 -9.67 -3.12 15.84
N LYS A 185 -9.88 -1.79 15.85
CA LYS A 185 -9.25 -0.86 16.80
C LYS A 185 -7.70 -0.87 16.73
N VAL A 186 -7.13 -1.18 15.58
CA VAL A 186 -5.71 -1.03 15.27
C VAL A 186 -5.51 0.31 14.55
N ILE A 187 -4.40 0.99 14.83
CA ILE A 187 -4.07 2.28 14.23
C ILE A 187 -3.41 2.04 12.87
N PRO A 188 -4.04 2.39 11.74
CA PRO A 188 -3.36 2.42 10.45
C PRO A 188 -2.54 3.69 10.31
N SER A 189 -1.42 3.62 9.57
CA SER A 189 -0.62 4.78 9.18
C SER A 189 -0.44 4.81 7.67
N VAL A 190 -1.28 5.59 6.99
CA VAL A 190 -1.18 5.75 5.53
C VAL A 190 0.13 6.45 5.16
N LYS A 191 0.84 5.93 4.13
CA LYS A 191 2.21 6.33 3.80
C LYS A 191 2.48 6.32 2.30
N HIS A 192 3.48 7.06 1.82
CA HIS A 192 4.36 8.03 2.48
C HIS A 192 3.97 9.43 2.00
N PHE A 193 3.67 10.34 2.91
CA PHE A 193 3.12 11.68 2.60
C PHE A 193 4.24 12.71 2.46
N ALA A 194 4.61 13.14 1.21
CA ALA A 194 4.05 12.78 -0.06
C ALA A 194 5.14 12.58 -1.11
N ALA A 195 4.71 12.00 -2.25
CA ALA A 195 5.50 11.94 -3.49
C ALA A 195 6.78 11.10 -3.44
N ASN A 196 6.96 10.16 -2.49
CA ASN A 196 8.07 9.20 -2.54
C ASN A 196 7.85 8.19 -3.67
N ASN A 197 8.30 8.52 -4.89
CA ASN A 197 8.05 7.74 -6.11
C ASN A 197 9.34 7.21 -6.75
N GLN A 198 10.46 7.27 -6.03
CA GLN A 198 11.76 6.68 -6.35
C GLN A 198 12.55 6.37 -5.09
N GLU A 199 13.45 5.37 -5.16
CA GLU A 199 14.37 5.04 -4.07
C GLU A 199 15.73 5.72 -4.25
N PHE A 200 16.07 6.08 -5.49
CA PHE A 200 17.30 6.80 -5.79
C PHE A 200 17.35 8.11 -5.00
N GLU A 201 18.36 8.24 -4.13
CA GLU A 201 18.60 9.42 -3.28
C GLU A 201 17.39 9.87 -2.43
N ARG A 202 16.48 8.97 -2.08
CA ARG A 202 15.19 9.25 -1.42
C ARG A 202 15.28 10.13 -0.17
N HIS A 203 16.43 10.11 0.53
CA HIS A 203 16.66 10.95 1.72
C HIS A 203 17.13 12.37 1.39
N ARG A 204 17.46 12.68 0.12
CA ARG A 204 18.09 13.94 -0.29
C ARG A 204 17.41 14.60 -1.48
N ILE A 205 16.75 13.81 -2.32
CA ILE A 205 16.10 14.27 -3.55
C ILE A 205 15.04 15.33 -3.26
N ASP A 206 14.99 16.36 -4.10
CA ASP A 206 13.95 17.38 -4.12
C ASP A 206 13.04 17.15 -5.33
N GLU A 207 11.80 16.79 -5.06
CA GLU A 207 10.78 16.53 -6.07
C GLU A 207 10.02 17.82 -6.36
N ASN A 208 10.28 18.39 -7.54
CA ASN A 208 9.66 19.62 -7.98
C ASN A 208 8.36 19.31 -8.73
N ILE A 209 7.25 19.60 -8.08
CA ILE A 209 5.92 19.24 -8.53
C ILE A 209 5.00 20.47 -8.48
N ASP A 210 4.34 20.79 -9.57
CA ASP A 210 3.36 21.87 -9.55
C ASP A 210 2.16 21.56 -8.66
N VAL A 211 1.49 22.60 -8.15
CA VAL A 211 0.42 22.46 -7.16
C VAL A 211 -0.78 21.68 -7.71
N ARG A 212 -1.12 21.86 -8.99
CA ARG A 212 -2.21 21.14 -9.64
C ARG A 212 -1.91 19.63 -9.68
N THR A 213 -0.73 19.26 -10.13
CA THR A 213 -0.27 17.87 -10.19
C THR A 213 -0.25 17.22 -8.81
N LEU A 214 0.22 17.95 -7.77
CA LEU A 214 0.11 17.45 -6.40
C LEU A 214 -1.33 17.10 -6.05
N HIS A 215 -2.29 18.01 -6.26
CA HIS A 215 -3.68 17.81 -5.89
C HIS A 215 -4.43 16.79 -6.76
N GLU A 216 -4.10 16.66 -8.05
CA GLU A 216 -4.81 15.74 -8.94
C GLU A 216 -4.23 14.32 -8.96
N ILE A 217 -2.94 14.14 -8.64
CA ILE A 217 -2.25 12.84 -8.79
C ILE A 217 -1.73 12.30 -7.46
N TYR A 218 -0.92 13.06 -6.71
CA TYR A 218 -0.16 12.51 -5.58
C TYR A 218 -0.87 12.60 -4.24
N LEU A 219 -1.81 13.52 -4.07
CA LEU A 219 -2.51 13.75 -2.82
C LEU A 219 -3.91 13.10 -2.71
N PRO A 220 -4.63 12.71 -3.79
CA PRO A 220 -6.02 12.23 -3.69
C PRO A 220 -6.21 11.01 -2.79
N ALA A 221 -5.28 10.04 -2.80
CA ALA A 221 -5.39 8.87 -1.94
C ALA A 221 -5.28 9.23 -0.45
N PHE A 222 -4.43 10.17 -0.10
CA PHE A 222 -4.31 10.70 1.27
C PHE A 222 -5.53 11.54 1.66
N GLN A 223 -6.04 12.35 0.73
CA GLN A 223 -7.27 13.11 0.97
C GLN A 223 -8.44 12.18 1.28
N ALA A 224 -8.63 11.14 0.48
CA ALA A 224 -9.67 10.14 0.71
C ALA A 224 -9.45 9.37 2.03
N ALA A 225 -8.22 9.02 2.36
CA ALA A 225 -7.86 8.39 3.63
C ALA A 225 -8.29 9.26 4.83
N VAL A 226 -8.11 10.58 4.74
CA VAL A 226 -8.51 11.52 5.80
C VAL A 226 -10.01 11.76 5.82
N GLN A 227 -10.61 12.11 4.68
CA GLN A 227 -11.98 12.62 4.62
C GLN A 227 -13.04 11.52 4.56
N GLU A 228 -12.72 10.35 3.99
CA GLU A 228 -13.67 9.26 3.84
C GLU A 228 -13.43 8.11 4.83
N ALA A 229 -12.15 7.75 5.08
CA ALA A 229 -11.83 6.69 6.03
C ALA A 229 -11.56 7.20 7.46
N GLY A 230 -11.33 8.51 7.65
CA GLY A 230 -11.01 9.08 8.95
C GLY A 230 -9.75 8.49 9.55
N VAL A 231 -8.68 8.35 8.75
CA VAL A 231 -7.44 7.69 9.14
C VAL A 231 -6.84 8.29 10.41
N TRP A 232 -6.29 7.44 11.29
CA TRP A 232 -5.79 7.87 12.60
C TRP A 232 -4.33 8.32 12.61
N ALA A 233 -3.52 7.84 11.66
CA ALA A 233 -2.15 8.32 11.51
C ALA A 233 -1.76 8.45 10.02
N VAL A 234 -0.82 9.38 9.76
CA VAL A 234 -0.20 9.61 8.46
C VAL A 234 1.31 9.60 8.65
N MET A 235 2.04 8.85 7.83
CA MET A 235 3.51 8.86 7.85
C MET A 235 4.04 9.78 6.75
N ASN A 236 4.92 10.73 7.12
CA ASN A 236 5.59 11.58 6.14
C ASN A 236 6.63 10.79 5.32
N ALA A 237 6.97 11.30 4.15
CA ALA A 237 8.01 10.74 3.29
C ALA A 237 9.42 11.24 3.64
N TYR A 238 10.46 10.58 3.11
CA TYR A 238 11.86 10.96 3.30
C TYR A 238 12.27 12.21 2.51
N ASN A 239 11.77 12.33 1.28
CA ASN A 239 12.18 13.29 0.27
C ASN A 239 11.78 14.73 0.60
N LYS A 240 12.30 15.66 -0.18
CA LYS A 240 11.78 17.03 -0.25
C LYS A 240 10.69 17.11 -1.31
N VAL A 241 9.77 18.04 -1.09
CA VAL A 241 8.80 18.52 -2.08
C VAL A 241 8.93 20.02 -2.18
N ASN A 242 9.29 20.49 -3.36
CA ASN A 242 9.45 21.93 -3.65
C ASN A 242 10.39 22.64 -2.65
N GLY A 243 11.55 22.04 -2.39
CA GLY A 243 12.62 22.61 -1.57
C GLY A 243 12.57 22.24 -0.09
N LEU A 244 11.45 21.70 0.44
CA LEU A 244 11.28 21.40 1.85
C LEU A 244 11.11 19.90 2.09
N TRP A 245 11.84 19.31 3.04
CA TRP A 245 11.60 17.95 3.50
C TRP A 245 10.14 17.78 3.94
N CYS A 246 9.52 16.67 3.57
CA CYS A 246 8.12 16.41 3.90
C CYS A 246 7.79 16.55 5.39
N ALA A 247 8.74 16.20 6.29
CA ALA A 247 8.60 16.39 7.74
C ALA A 247 8.59 17.85 8.19
N GLN A 248 9.01 18.78 7.34
CA GLN A 248 9.15 20.22 7.66
C GLN A 248 8.36 21.10 6.67
N ASN A 249 7.46 20.52 5.90
CA ASN A 249 6.74 21.22 4.85
C ASN A 249 5.37 21.69 5.36
N PRO A 250 5.19 23.00 5.69
CA PRO A 250 3.94 23.52 6.21
C PRO A 250 2.78 23.40 5.19
N PHE A 251 3.07 23.54 3.89
CA PHE A 251 2.07 23.36 2.84
C PHE A 251 1.44 21.95 2.89
N LEU A 252 2.28 20.92 3.06
CA LEU A 252 1.79 19.55 3.16
C LEU A 252 1.09 19.31 4.51
N LEU A 253 1.79 19.55 5.64
CA LEU A 253 1.37 19.08 6.96
C LEU A 253 0.30 19.99 7.60
N SER A 254 0.55 21.31 7.66
CA SER A 254 -0.37 22.23 8.31
C SER A 254 -1.52 22.65 7.39
N ASP A 255 -1.19 23.14 6.19
CA ASP A 255 -2.18 23.82 5.35
C ASP A 255 -3.06 22.80 4.62
N THR A 256 -2.48 21.80 3.99
CA THR A 256 -3.23 20.78 3.24
C THR A 256 -3.84 19.73 4.18
N LEU A 257 -2.99 18.99 4.92
CA LEU A 257 -3.44 17.83 5.69
C LEU A 257 -4.35 18.26 6.86
N GLN A 258 -3.90 19.21 7.71
CA GLN A 258 -4.61 19.54 8.95
C GLN A 258 -5.72 20.57 8.73
N LYS A 259 -5.46 21.68 8.03
CA LYS A 259 -6.44 22.76 7.86
C LYS A 259 -7.44 22.44 6.75
N ARG A 260 -6.97 22.17 5.53
CA ARG A 260 -7.85 21.98 4.37
C ARG A 260 -8.67 20.69 4.45
N TRP A 261 -8.03 19.57 4.81
CA TRP A 261 -8.72 18.27 4.91
C TRP A 261 -9.29 17.97 6.30
N GLY A 262 -8.92 18.74 7.32
CA GLY A 262 -9.45 18.59 8.67
C GLY A 262 -8.91 17.36 9.42
N PHE A 263 -7.69 16.91 9.11
CA PHE A 263 -7.07 15.75 9.76
C PHE A 263 -6.99 15.92 11.29
N LYS A 264 -7.53 14.98 12.03
CA LYS A 264 -7.59 14.99 13.51
C LYS A 264 -6.59 14.06 14.19
N GLY A 265 -5.99 13.12 13.43
CA GLY A 265 -4.98 12.19 13.91
C GLY A 265 -3.61 12.84 14.06
N PHE A 266 -2.57 12.00 14.17
CA PHE A 266 -1.19 12.46 14.28
C PHE A 266 -0.35 12.10 13.04
N VAL A 267 0.67 12.91 12.76
CA VAL A 267 1.69 12.64 11.77
C VAL A 267 2.87 11.98 12.46
N ILE A 268 3.30 10.83 11.94
CA ILE A 268 4.50 10.11 12.38
C ILE A 268 5.59 10.25 11.31
N SER A 269 6.85 10.32 11.72
CA SER A 269 7.96 10.30 10.76
C SER A 269 8.15 8.92 10.17
N ASP A 270 8.58 8.84 8.91
CA ASP A 270 9.31 7.67 8.45
C ASP A 270 10.65 7.57 9.23
N TRP A 271 11.27 6.38 9.25
CA TRP A 271 12.39 6.09 10.14
C TRP A 271 13.63 6.90 9.78
N GLY A 272 13.84 8.00 10.53
CA GLY A 272 14.94 8.92 10.29
C GLY A 272 14.63 10.06 9.31
N SER A 273 13.37 10.35 9.03
CA SER A 273 12.96 11.44 8.14
C SER A 273 12.76 12.79 8.85
N THR A 274 13.30 12.98 10.05
CA THR A 274 13.33 14.27 10.77
C THR A 274 14.67 14.97 10.61
N TYR A 275 14.67 16.28 10.42
CA TYR A 275 15.88 17.04 10.06
C TYR A 275 16.12 18.28 10.95
N SER A 276 15.17 18.63 11.82
CA SER A 276 15.28 19.71 12.82
C SER A 276 14.24 19.55 13.92
N THR A 277 14.35 20.31 15.02
CA THR A 277 13.38 20.29 16.13
C THR A 277 12.24 21.28 15.88
N ALA A 278 12.54 22.58 15.89
CA ALA A 278 11.51 23.62 15.87
C ALA A 278 10.71 23.64 14.56
N ALA A 279 11.39 23.61 13.40
CA ALA A 279 10.70 23.64 12.11
C ALA A 279 9.83 22.41 11.87
N THR A 280 10.27 21.23 12.32
CA THR A 280 9.51 19.97 12.18
C THR A 280 8.19 20.03 12.98
N VAL A 281 8.24 20.39 14.26
CA VAL A 281 7.03 20.47 15.10
C VAL A 281 6.13 21.62 14.64
N ALA A 282 6.70 22.77 14.29
CA ALA A 282 5.94 23.93 13.81
C ALA A 282 5.22 23.66 12.47
N ALA A 283 5.80 22.82 11.61
CA ALA A 283 5.16 22.40 10.36
C ALA A 283 3.98 21.44 10.58
N GLY A 284 3.85 20.83 11.76
CA GLY A 284 2.73 19.92 12.07
C GLY A 284 3.09 18.43 12.07
N MET A 285 4.37 18.08 12.26
CA MET A 285 4.81 16.73 12.54
C MET A 285 4.71 16.47 14.06
N HIS A 286 4.30 15.26 14.48
CA HIS A 286 3.90 15.02 15.87
C HIS A 286 4.72 13.96 16.58
N LEU A 287 5.17 12.89 15.88
CA LEU A 287 5.90 11.78 16.49
C LEU A 287 7.10 11.39 15.63
N GLU A 288 8.30 11.57 16.16
CA GLU A 288 9.54 11.10 15.52
C GLU A 288 9.81 9.63 15.81
N MET A 289 10.12 8.86 14.77
CA MET A 289 10.54 7.46 14.88
C MET A 289 11.84 7.19 14.09
N PRO A 290 12.68 6.27 14.60
CA PRO A 290 12.75 5.83 15.99
C PRO A 290 13.27 6.95 16.88
N GLY A 291 13.02 6.87 18.20
CA GLY A 291 13.40 7.91 19.12
C GLY A 291 14.87 7.87 19.54
N GLY A 292 15.43 9.02 19.77
CA GLY A 292 16.63 9.35 20.56
C GLY A 292 17.84 8.42 20.41
N GLU A 293 18.08 7.59 21.41
CA GLU A 293 19.28 6.73 21.50
C GLU A 293 19.33 5.64 20.41
N ALA A 294 18.19 5.05 20.07
CA ALA A 294 18.12 4.03 19.03
C ALA A 294 18.55 4.58 17.67
N MET A 295 18.19 5.83 17.39
CA MET A 295 18.61 6.53 16.17
C MET A 295 20.12 6.73 16.11
N ARG A 296 20.72 7.26 17.19
CA ARG A 296 22.17 7.48 17.24
C ARG A 296 22.95 6.19 17.00
N THR A 297 22.52 5.10 17.59
CA THR A 297 23.17 3.79 17.45
C THR A 297 23.07 3.24 16.03
N TRP A 298 21.92 3.44 15.37
CA TRP A 298 21.70 2.98 13.99
C TRP A 298 22.51 3.77 12.99
N PHE A 299 22.42 5.11 13.01
CA PHE A 299 23.07 5.99 12.04
C PHE A 299 24.56 6.24 12.31
N ALA A 300 25.07 5.84 13.48
CA ALA A 300 26.51 5.88 13.77
C ALA A 300 27.33 4.80 13.05
N LYS A 301 26.67 3.82 12.39
CA LYS A 301 27.38 2.77 11.64
C LYS A 301 27.93 3.33 10.33
N PRO A 302 29.20 3.04 9.97
CA PRO A 302 29.80 3.44 8.70
C PRO A 302 28.92 2.95 7.53
N GLY A 303 28.56 3.85 6.61
CA GLY A 303 27.77 3.56 5.40
C GLY A 303 26.25 3.71 5.53
N THR A 304 25.70 4.02 6.73
CA THR A 304 24.26 4.13 6.90
C THR A 304 23.68 5.50 6.59
N GLN A 305 24.42 6.59 6.79
CA GLN A 305 24.08 7.92 6.24
C GLN A 305 25.27 8.87 6.35
N LYS A 306 25.57 9.61 5.29
CA LYS A 306 26.70 10.54 5.25
C LYS A 306 26.37 11.96 5.72
N ASP A 307 25.11 12.33 5.89
CA ASP A 307 24.71 13.75 6.01
C ASP A 307 24.09 14.14 7.36
N GLY A 308 24.44 13.45 8.47
CA GLY A 308 24.11 13.88 9.83
C GLY A 308 22.62 13.93 10.17
N ASN A 309 21.77 13.38 9.34
CA ASN A 309 20.33 13.40 9.49
C ASN A 309 19.85 12.29 10.41
N GLY A 310 18.87 12.56 11.22
CA GLY A 310 18.06 11.53 11.84
C GLY A 310 18.41 11.13 13.28
N ALA A 311 19.23 11.86 13.99
CA ALA A 311 19.59 11.46 15.34
C ALA A 311 18.80 12.18 16.43
N GLY A 312 17.53 11.81 16.63
CA GLY A 312 16.73 12.27 17.77
C GLY A 312 16.55 13.79 17.84
N TRP A 313 15.85 14.33 16.86
CA TRP A 313 15.54 15.76 16.80
C TRP A 313 14.42 16.14 17.76
N LEU A 314 13.48 15.24 18.09
CA LEU A 314 12.33 15.52 18.94
C LEU A 314 12.49 14.92 20.36
N THR A 315 13.73 14.78 20.86
CA THR A 315 13.92 14.43 22.27
C THR A 315 13.34 15.51 23.18
N ALA A 316 12.88 15.13 24.38
CA ALA A 316 12.29 16.06 25.34
C ALA A 316 13.23 17.25 25.64
N GLU A 317 14.52 17.01 25.74
CA GLU A 317 15.54 18.05 26.02
C GLU A 317 15.60 19.09 24.88
N LYS A 318 15.65 18.63 23.63
CA LYS A 318 15.73 19.54 22.46
C LYS A 318 14.42 20.32 22.28
N VAL A 319 13.27 19.65 22.45
CA VAL A 319 11.95 20.30 22.37
C VAL A 319 11.81 21.38 23.44
N LEU A 320 12.15 21.06 24.70
CA LEU A 320 12.12 22.03 25.81
C LEU A 320 13.10 23.19 25.59
N ALA A 321 14.30 22.91 25.07
CA ALA A 321 15.28 23.95 24.76
C ALA A 321 14.76 24.89 23.64
N ALA A 322 14.11 24.36 22.61
CA ALA A 322 13.51 25.14 21.54
C ALA A 322 12.35 26.02 22.04
N VAL A 323 11.53 25.52 22.98
CA VAL A 323 10.46 26.29 23.62
C VAL A 323 11.05 27.40 24.51
N ALA A 324 12.01 27.09 25.38
CA ALA A 324 12.66 28.07 26.27
C ALA A 324 13.41 29.14 25.46
N GLY A 325 14.00 28.79 24.33
CA GLY A 325 14.66 29.71 23.39
C GLY A 325 13.72 30.49 22.48
N GLY A 326 12.39 30.33 22.61
CA GLY A 326 11.39 31.04 21.78
C GLY A 326 11.34 30.59 20.32
N GLN A 327 12.03 29.52 19.94
CA GLN A 327 12.05 28.99 18.58
C GLN A 327 10.81 28.13 18.28
N LEU A 328 10.18 27.58 19.30
CA LEU A 328 8.98 26.76 19.22
C LEU A 328 7.97 27.24 20.27
N LYS A 329 6.69 27.33 19.85
CA LYS A 329 5.60 27.65 20.78
C LYS A 329 5.16 26.41 21.56
N GLN A 330 4.87 26.59 22.88
CA GLN A 330 4.36 25.50 23.73
C GLN A 330 3.05 24.90 23.19
N GLU A 331 2.21 25.73 22.57
CA GLU A 331 0.93 25.32 21.98
C GLU A 331 1.12 24.28 20.86
N ALA A 332 2.22 24.32 20.11
CA ALA A 332 2.51 23.34 19.08
C ALA A 332 2.86 21.98 19.69
N VAL A 333 3.59 21.96 20.81
CA VAL A 333 3.89 20.74 21.59
C VAL A 333 2.61 20.18 22.20
N ASP A 334 1.75 21.04 22.73
CA ASP A 334 0.46 20.66 23.31
C ASP A 334 -0.49 20.09 22.24
N ASP A 335 -0.51 20.64 21.02
CA ASP A 335 -1.31 20.11 19.92
C ASP A 335 -0.80 18.75 19.45
N ALA A 336 0.52 18.59 19.30
CA ALA A 336 1.13 17.31 18.93
C ALA A 336 0.76 16.22 19.96
N THR A 337 0.93 16.53 21.25
CA THR A 337 0.56 15.60 22.33
C THR A 337 -0.94 15.29 22.32
N ARG A 338 -1.80 16.29 22.17
CA ARG A 338 -3.26 16.14 22.07
C ARG A 338 -3.67 15.18 20.97
N ARG A 339 -3.08 15.29 19.80
CA ARG A 339 -3.38 14.44 18.64
C ARG A 339 -2.98 12.98 18.87
N ILE A 340 -1.81 12.75 19.45
CA ILE A 340 -1.35 11.40 19.81
C ILE A 340 -2.32 10.79 20.84
N LEU A 341 -2.65 11.51 21.92
CA LEU A 341 -3.57 11.05 22.97
C LEU A 341 -4.97 10.76 22.40
N ARG A 342 -5.49 11.62 21.52
CA ARG A 342 -6.80 11.42 20.85
C ARG A 342 -6.85 10.08 20.14
N VAL A 343 -5.83 9.76 19.34
CA VAL A 343 -5.76 8.49 18.62
C VAL A 343 -5.64 7.32 19.59
N MET A 344 -4.84 7.44 20.64
CA MET A 344 -4.70 6.40 21.66
C MET A 344 -6.04 6.09 22.36
N PHE A 345 -6.83 7.12 22.71
CA PHE A 345 -8.17 6.94 23.28
C PHE A 345 -9.14 6.34 22.24
N THR A 346 -9.12 6.83 21.01
CA THR A 346 -10.00 6.35 19.93
C THR A 346 -9.74 4.87 19.63
N ALA A 347 -8.48 4.46 19.63
CA ALA A 347 -8.07 3.06 19.46
C ALA A 347 -8.32 2.20 20.73
N GLY A 348 -8.71 2.81 21.85
CA GLY A 348 -9.03 2.11 23.10
C GLY A 348 -7.80 1.62 23.88
N LEU A 349 -6.63 2.19 23.68
CA LEU A 349 -5.38 1.77 24.34
C LEU A 349 -5.42 1.93 25.86
N PHE A 350 -6.24 2.85 26.37
CA PHE A 350 -6.44 3.04 27.81
C PHE A 350 -7.50 2.11 28.43
N ASP A 351 -8.38 1.56 27.60
CA ASP A 351 -9.60 0.87 28.04
C ASP A 351 -9.50 -0.65 27.89
N ASN A 352 -8.72 -1.11 26.91
CA ASN A 352 -8.56 -2.52 26.56
C ASN A 352 -7.09 -2.94 26.59
N ALA A 353 -6.60 -3.25 27.78
CA ALA A 353 -5.20 -3.65 27.99
C ALA A 353 -4.79 -4.99 27.31
N ARG A 354 -5.72 -5.69 26.64
CA ARG A 354 -5.42 -7.00 26.01
C ARG A 354 -4.94 -6.81 24.56
N THR A 355 -3.65 -6.57 24.43
CA THR A 355 -2.90 -6.84 23.20
C THR A 355 -2.07 -8.11 23.44
N GLY A 356 -2.23 -9.10 22.57
CA GLY A 356 -1.53 -10.39 22.62
C GLY A 356 -2.43 -11.57 22.96
N GLY A 357 -2.02 -12.78 22.54
CA GLY A 357 -2.69 -14.03 22.84
C GLY A 357 -3.71 -14.51 21.80
N GLY A 358 -3.69 -13.96 20.57
CA GLY A 358 -4.41 -14.50 19.41
C GLY A 358 -3.52 -15.42 18.56
N GLU A 359 -4.12 -15.99 17.52
CA GLU A 359 -3.43 -16.81 16.53
C GLU A 359 -3.14 -16.03 15.26
N VAL A 360 -2.05 -16.37 14.59
CA VAL A 360 -1.67 -15.89 13.27
C VAL A 360 -1.68 -17.03 12.26
N ASP A 361 -1.92 -16.71 11.01
CA ASP A 361 -1.98 -17.70 9.93
C ASP A 361 -3.08 -18.73 10.18
N THR A 362 -4.27 -18.26 10.58
CA THR A 362 -5.46 -19.08 10.77
C THR A 362 -6.02 -19.56 9.42
N PRO A 363 -6.88 -20.60 9.39
CA PRO A 363 -7.55 -21.03 8.16
C PRO A 363 -8.32 -19.87 7.46
N GLU A 364 -8.91 -18.96 8.22
CA GLU A 364 -9.60 -17.79 7.69
C GLU A 364 -8.64 -16.83 7.00
N GLN A 365 -7.52 -16.49 7.63
CA GLN A 365 -6.50 -15.61 7.09
C GLN A 365 -5.88 -16.19 5.81
N ARG A 366 -5.59 -17.50 5.79
CA ARG A 366 -5.15 -18.24 4.59
C ARG A 366 -6.19 -18.20 3.48
N GLY A 367 -7.47 -18.36 3.82
CA GLY A 367 -8.57 -18.26 2.86
C GLY A 367 -8.63 -16.88 2.19
N VAL A 368 -8.49 -15.81 2.97
CA VAL A 368 -8.40 -14.43 2.45
C VAL A 368 -7.16 -14.27 1.57
N ALA A 369 -5.99 -14.73 2.01
CA ALA A 369 -4.75 -14.66 1.23
C ALA A 369 -4.85 -15.41 -0.10
N ARG A 370 -5.46 -16.62 -0.13
CA ARG A 370 -5.69 -17.38 -1.36
C ARG A 370 -6.65 -16.67 -2.31
N THR A 371 -7.77 -16.16 -1.81
CA THR A 371 -8.71 -15.39 -2.62
C THR A 371 -8.03 -14.16 -3.22
N ALA A 372 -7.31 -13.40 -2.39
CA ALA A 372 -6.58 -12.21 -2.80
C ALA A 372 -5.53 -12.53 -3.88
N SER A 373 -4.76 -13.60 -3.70
CA SER A 373 -3.78 -14.05 -4.70
C SER A 373 -4.44 -14.43 -6.02
N THR A 374 -5.56 -15.15 -5.97
CA THR A 374 -6.28 -15.59 -7.18
C THR A 374 -6.89 -14.41 -7.95
N GLU A 375 -7.51 -13.46 -7.24
CA GLU A 375 -8.15 -12.31 -7.85
C GLU A 375 -7.16 -11.25 -8.36
N SER A 376 -5.92 -11.28 -7.87
CA SER A 376 -4.84 -10.41 -8.34
C SER A 376 -4.26 -10.83 -9.70
N ILE A 377 -4.37 -12.11 -10.08
CA ILE A 377 -3.77 -12.64 -11.31
C ILE A 377 -4.42 -12.03 -12.55
N VAL A 378 -3.58 -11.49 -13.45
CA VAL A 378 -3.99 -10.89 -14.69
C VAL A 378 -3.60 -11.77 -15.88
N LEU A 379 -4.57 -12.20 -16.66
CA LEU A 379 -4.33 -12.89 -17.94
C LEU A 379 -4.06 -11.83 -19.02
N LEU A 380 -2.80 -11.66 -19.41
CA LEU A 380 -2.38 -10.62 -20.36
C LEU A 380 -2.59 -11.03 -21.81
N LYS A 381 -2.31 -12.31 -22.14
CA LYS A 381 -2.43 -12.87 -23.48
C LYS A 381 -2.94 -14.31 -23.39
N ASN A 382 -3.82 -14.71 -24.34
CA ASN A 382 -4.32 -16.09 -24.46
C ASN A 382 -4.65 -16.41 -25.94
N ALA A 383 -3.61 -16.65 -26.73
CA ALA A 383 -3.76 -16.93 -28.15
C ALA A 383 -4.34 -18.34 -28.37
N GLY A 384 -5.34 -18.42 -29.24
CA GLY A 384 -5.97 -19.70 -29.58
C GLY A 384 -6.67 -20.42 -28.43
N GLY A 385 -6.85 -19.76 -27.27
CA GLY A 385 -7.41 -20.39 -26.08
C GLY A 385 -6.48 -21.42 -25.44
N ALA A 386 -5.16 -21.14 -25.41
CA ALA A 386 -4.14 -22.01 -24.82
C ALA A 386 -4.39 -22.26 -23.33
N LEU A 387 -4.98 -21.32 -22.64
CA LEU A 387 -5.46 -21.42 -21.26
C LEU A 387 -7.01 -21.40 -21.22
N PRO A 388 -7.63 -22.11 -20.26
CA PRO A 388 -7.00 -22.99 -19.27
C PRO A 388 -6.51 -24.30 -19.90
N LEU A 389 -5.45 -24.86 -19.30
CA LEU A 389 -4.98 -26.21 -19.63
C LEU A 389 -6.03 -27.24 -19.22
N ASP A 390 -6.32 -28.17 -20.09
CA ASP A 390 -7.23 -29.28 -19.81
C ASP A 390 -6.46 -30.54 -19.39
N ALA A 391 -6.40 -30.80 -18.09
CA ALA A 391 -5.70 -31.96 -17.52
C ALA A 391 -6.20 -33.31 -18.05
N SER A 392 -7.38 -33.36 -18.71
CA SER A 392 -7.89 -34.57 -19.34
C SER A 392 -7.30 -34.81 -20.74
N LYS A 393 -6.76 -33.77 -21.38
CA LYS A 393 -6.23 -33.80 -22.75
C LYS A 393 -4.70 -33.82 -22.83
N ILE A 394 -4.02 -33.36 -21.77
CA ILE A 394 -2.53 -33.34 -21.74
C ILE A 394 -2.02 -34.45 -20.80
N ARG A 395 -0.82 -34.93 -21.06
CA ARG A 395 -0.16 -35.98 -20.28
C ARG A 395 1.07 -35.49 -19.56
N SER A 396 1.65 -34.40 -20.03
CA SER A 396 2.91 -33.88 -19.49
C SER A 396 2.98 -32.35 -19.58
N VAL A 397 3.59 -31.77 -18.54
CA VAL A 397 3.87 -30.32 -18.47
C VAL A 397 5.33 -30.12 -18.02
N ALA A 398 6.04 -29.30 -18.76
CA ALA A 398 7.33 -28.77 -18.35
C ALA A 398 7.13 -27.50 -17.52
N VAL A 399 7.54 -27.48 -16.27
CA VAL A 399 7.63 -26.27 -15.44
C VAL A 399 9.07 -25.82 -15.42
N ILE A 400 9.34 -24.60 -15.87
CA ILE A 400 10.67 -24.10 -16.13
C ILE A 400 10.84 -22.73 -15.48
N GLY A 401 12.04 -22.43 -15.03
CA GLY A 401 12.40 -21.06 -14.64
C GLY A 401 12.79 -20.88 -13.19
N PRO A 402 13.48 -19.76 -12.89
CA PRO A 402 14.09 -19.50 -11.59
C PRO A 402 13.06 -19.15 -10.51
N SER A 403 11.86 -18.71 -10.89
CA SER A 403 10.78 -18.40 -9.93
C SER A 403 9.79 -19.55 -9.76
N ALA A 404 9.99 -20.70 -10.43
CA ALA A 404 9.05 -21.83 -10.34
C ALA A 404 9.12 -22.55 -8.99
N ALA A 405 10.31 -22.84 -8.50
CA ALA A 405 10.56 -23.61 -7.29
C ALA A 405 10.88 -22.76 -6.05
N ILE A 406 10.81 -21.44 -6.16
CA ILE A 406 11.03 -20.51 -5.06
C ILE A 406 9.80 -19.62 -4.93
N ALA A 407 9.13 -19.68 -3.77
CA ALA A 407 8.01 -18.80 -3.50
C ALA A 407 8.51 -17.37 -3.21
N ARG A 408 8.11 -16.43 -4.06
CA ARG A 408 8.41 -15.00 -3.91
C ARG A 408 7.15 -14.31 -3.40
N THR A 409 7.09 -14.14 -2.07
CA THR A 409 5.90 -13.64 -1.40
C THR A 409 5.77 -12.12 -1.47
N GLY A 410 6.86 -11.39 -1.80
CA GLY A 410 6.90 -9.94 -1.90
C GLY A 410 8.25 -9.46 -2.42
N GLY A 411 8.40 -8.17 -2.61
CA GLY A 411 9.69 -7.50 -2.79
C GLY A 411 10.46 -7.45 -1.47
N GLY A 412 11.63 -6.76 -1.48
CA GLY A 412 12.46 -6.60 -0.28
C GLY A 412 12.07 -5.37 0.55
N GLY A 413 12.78 -5.16 1.67
CA GLY A 413 12.63 -3.97 2.50
C GLY A 413 11.74 -4.13 3.72
N SER A 414 11.18 -3.02 4.20
CA SER A 414 10.36 -2.96 5.41
C SER A 414 9.05 -3.76 5.30
N SER A 415 8.53 -3.94 4.09
CA SER A 415 7.30 -4.67 3.82
C SER A 415 7.44 -6.20 3.79
N LEU A 416 8.66 -6.73 3.94
CA LEU A 416 8.91 -8.17 3.86
C LEU A 416 8.23 -8.94 5.00
N VAL A 417 7.25 -9.78 4.69
CA VAL A 417 6.57 -10.69 5.62
C VAL A 417 7.22 -12.07 5.59
N ARG A 418 7.28 -12.73 6.75
CA ARG A 418 7.76 -14.12 6.87
C ARG A 418 6.57 -15.03 7.20
N PRO A 419 6.04 -15.79 6.23
CA PRO A 419 4.94 -16.71 6.48
C PRO A 419 5.41 -18.00 7.15
N LYS A 420 4.49 -18.73 7.77
CA LYS A 420 4.74 -20.08 8.31
C LYS A 420 5.06 -21.09 7.20
N TYR A 421 4.47 -20.88 6.03
CA TYR A 421 4.71 -21.66 4.82
C TYR A 421 4.46 -20.76 3.61
N SER A 422 4.91 -21.19 2.47
CA SER A 422 4.58 -20.59 1.18
C SER A 422 4.52 -21.68 0.12
N VAL A 423 3.59 -21.55 -0.81
CA VAL A 423 3.40 -22.49 -1.90
C VAL A 423 4.12 -21.99 -3.14
N THR A 424 5.02 -22.80 -3.69
CA THR A 424 5.73 -22.46 -4.92
C THR A 424 4.82 -22.62 -6.14
N ALA A 425 5.11 -21.90 -7.23
CA ALA A 425 4.39 -22.09 -8.49
C ALA A 425 4.45 -23.57 -8.95
N LEU A 426 5.61 -24.21 -8.80
CA LEU A 426 5.80 -25.63 -9.13
C LEU A 426 4.86 -26.54 -8.33
N ASP A 427 4.73 -26.31 -7.03
CA ASP A 427 3.87 -27.14 -6.17
C ASP A 427 2.38 -26.92 -6.50
N GLY A 428 1.95 -25.67 -6.64
CA GLY A 428 0.57 -25.35 -7.04
C GLY A 428 0.20 -25.90 -8.43
N ILE A 429 1.13 -25.84 -9.39
CA ILE A 429 0.93 -26.45 -10.72
C ILE A 429 0.83 -27.97 -10.62
N LYS A 430 1.67 -28.63 -9.81
CA LYS A 430 1.58 -30.08 -9.59
C LYS A 430 0.24 -30.48 -8.97
N GLU A 431 -0.20 -29.74 -7.97
CA GLU A 431 -1.50 -29.99 -7.33
C GLU A 431 -2.67 -29.84 -8.31
N ALA A 432 -2.70 -28.72 -9.05
CA ALA A 432 -3.78 -28.44 -10.02
C ALA A 432 -3.77 -29.39 -11.21
N ALA A 433 -2.60 -29.84 -11.68
CA ALA A 433 -2.46 -30.81 -12.75
C ALA A 433 -2.96 -32.21 -12.38
N GLY A 434 -2.89 -32.57 -11.09
CA GLY A 434 -3.32 -33.86 -10.55
C GLY A 434 -2.43 -35.02 -11.00
N ALA A 435 -2.73 -36.22 -10.48
CA ALA A 435 -1.88 -37.39 -10.65
C ALA A 435 -1.78 -37.93 -12.10
N ARG A 436 -2.66 -37.49 -13.02
CA ARG A 436 -2.66 -37.97 -14.40
C ARG A 436 -1.66 -37.27 -15.31
N VAL A 437 -1.24 -36.06 -14.93
CA VAL A 437 -0.32 -35.23 -15.73
C VAL A 437 1.06 -35.32 -15.12
N GLN A 438 2.04 -35.73 -15.90
CA GLN A 438 3.44 -35.75 -15.48
C GLN A 438 3.99 -34.33 -15.49
N VAL A 439 4.38 -33.79 -14.32
CA VAL A 439 5.00 -32.46 -14.19
C VAL A 439 6.49 -32.63 -14.00
N GLY A 440 7.27 -32.21 -15.03
CA GLY A 440 8.73 -32.14 -14.98
C GLY A 440 9.18 -30.73 -14.61
N TYR A 441 10.35 -30.59 -13.95
CA TYR A 441 10.93 -29.30 -13.60
C TYR A 441 12.35 -29.15 -14.16
N ALA A 442 12.67 -27.95 -14.66
CA ALA A 442 14.01 -27.52 -15.00
C ALA A 442 14.23 -26.04 -14.63
N LEU A 443 15.38 -25.73 -14.03
CA LEU A 443 15.73 -24.36 -13.63
C LEU A 443 15.87 -23.42 -14.84
N GLY A 444 16.48 -23.89 -15.92
CA GLY A 444 16.68 -23.13 -17.15
C GLY A 444 17.72 -22.03 -17.06
N VAL A 445 17.59 -21.15 -16.09
CA VAL A 445 18.54 -20.05 -15.79
C VAL A 445 18.55 -19.78 -14.29
N SER A 446 19.71 -19.42 -13.73
CA SER A 446 19.81 -18.99 -12.34
C SER A 446 19.28 -17.57 -12.16
N MET A 447 18.65 -17.29 -11.02
CA MET A 447 18.20 -15.93 -10.68
C MET A 447 19.41 -15.09 -10.26
N GLN A 448 19.62 -13.98 -10.96
CA GLN A 448 20.58 -12.98 -10.55
C GLN A 448 20.23 -12.44 -9.14
N GLY A 449 21.25 -12.38 -8.27
CA GLY A 449 21.07 -11.91 -6.89
C GLY A 449 20.63 -12.97 -5.88
N ASP A 450 20.17 -14.16 -6.27
CA ASP A 450 20.12 -15.32 -5.39
C ASP A 450 21.57 -15.89 -5.25
N ASP A 451 21.84 -16.75 -4.28
CA ASP A 451 23.19 -17.19 -3.87
C ASP A 451 24.07 -17.84 -4.97
N ALA A 452 23.69 -17.77 -6.21
CA ALA A 452 24.46 -18.21 -7.33
C ALA A 452 25.65 -17.25 -7.54
N SER A 453 26.83 -17.68 -7.10
CA SER A 453 28.09 -17.30 -7.70
C SER A 453 27.93 -17.27 -9.22
N GLU A 454 28.62 -16.38 -9.93
CA GLU A 454 28.53 -16.24 -11.37
C GLU A 454 28.60 -17.63 -12.05
N VAL A 455 27.44 -18.06 -12.55
CA VAL A 455 27.32 -19.35 -13.24
C VAL A 455 28.12 -19.25 -14.54
N SER A 456 29.10 -20.15 -14.75
CA SER A 456 29.91 -20.15 -15.96
C SER A 456 29.05 -20.21 -17.23
N PRO A 457 29.53 -19.71 -18.38
CA PRO A 457 28.79 -19.82 -19.64
C PRO A 457 28.39 -21.25 -19.99
N GLN A 458 29.25 -22.24 -19.68
CA GLN A 458 28.97 -23.67 -19.89
C GLN A 458 27.84 -24.17 -19.00
N ALA A 459 27.81 -23.76 -17.73
CA ALA A 459 26.75 -24.13 -16.81
C ALA A 459 25.40 -23.47 -17.22
N ARG A 460 25.40 -22.22 -17.69
CA ARG A 460 24.22 -21.58 -18.26
C ARG A 460 23.69 -22.33 -19.48
N ALA A 461 24.54 -22.67 -20.42
CA ALA A 461 24.16 -23.45 -21.60
C ALA A 461 23.58 -24.81 -21.21
N HIS A 462 24.15 -25.49 -20.22
CA HIS A 462 23.65 -26.77 -19.73
C HIS A 462 22.24 -26.64 -19.13
N LEU A 463 22.00 -25.65 -18.28
CA LEU A 463 20.65 -25.38 -17.68
C LEU A 463 19.61 -25.09 -18.76
N SER A 464 19.93 -24.22 -19.71
CA SER A 464 19.05 -23.88 -20.82
C SER A 464 18.72 -25.09 -21.69
N ASN A 465 19.71 -25.91 -22.03
CA ASN A 465 19.52 -27.14 -22.82
C ASN A 465 18.60 -28.14 -22.11
N GLN A 466 18.76 -28.33 -20.78
CA GLN A 466 17.90 -29.19 -20.00
C GLN A 466 16.42 -28.69 -20.04
N ALA A 467 16.21 -27.39 -19.95
CA ALA A 467 14.88 -26.79 -20.03
C ALA A 467 14.24 -26.98 -21.42
N VAL A 468 15.01 -26.73 -22.47
CA VAL A 468 14.57 -26.92 -23.87
C VAL A 468 14.21 -28.37 -24.17
N GLU A 469 15.06 -29.34 -23.73
CA GLU A 469 14.73 -30.76 -23.91
C GLU A 469 13.52 -31.22 -23.11
N LEU A 470 13.31 -30.70 -21.90
CA LEU A 470 12.10 -30.96 -21.14
C LEU A 470 10.86 -30.39 -21.86
N ALA A 471 10.93 -29.14 -22.34
CA ALA A 471 9.85 -28.50 -23.08
C ALA A 471 9.48 -29.27 -24.36
N ARG A 472 10.49 -29.71 -25.14
CA ARG A 472 10.28 -30.43 -26.42
C ARG A 472 9.47 -31.72 -26.26
N ARG A 473 9.65 -32.43 -25.12
CA ARG A 473 8.95 -33.72 -24.85
C ARG A 473 7.65 -33.56 -24.05
N SER A 474 7.24 -32.33 -23.73
CA SER A 474 6.05 -32.05 -22.94
C SER A 474 4.91 -31.48 -23.83
N ASP A 475 3.64 -31.77 -23.47
CA ASP A 475 2.49 -31.26 -24.20
C ASP A 475 2.34 -29.75 -24.05
N ALA A 476 2.78 -29.19 -22.92
CA ALA A 476 2.84 -27.75 -22.66
C ALA A 476 4.09 -27.39 -21.86
N ALA A 477 4.57 -26.16 -22.01
CA ALA A 477 5.65 -25.59 -21.23
C ALA A 477 5.17 -24.36 -20.46
N ILE A 478 5.36 -24.34 -19.15
CA ILE A 478 5.05 -23.21 -18.27
C ILE A 478 6.37 -22.64 -17.77
N ILE A 479 6.68 -21.41 -18.16
CA ILE A 479 7.91 -20.72 -17.75
C ILE A 479 7.55 -19.71 -16.67
N VAL A 480 8.17 -19.82 -15.48
CA VAL A 480 7.95 -18.90 -14.36
C VAL A 480 9.19 -18.04 -14.17
N VAL A 481 9.07 -16.76 -14.50
CA VAL A 481 10.16 -15.77 -14.51
C VAL A 481 9.82 -14.58 -13.62
N GLY A 482 10.79 -13.69 -13.38
CA GLY A 482 10.56 -12.46 -12.59
C GLY A 482 11.79 -12.01 -11.84
N TYR A 483 11.58 -11.30 -10.73
CA TYR A 483 12.63 -10.65 -9.96
C TYR A 483 12.83 -11.30 -8.59
N SER A 484 14.06 -11.14 -8.03
CA SER A 484 14.34 -11.41 -6.63
C SER A 484 14.25 -10.12 -5.80
N SER A 485 14.17 -10.25 -4.48
CA SER A 485 14.22 -9.11 -3.56
C SER A 485 15.55 -8.36 -3.53
N LYS A 486 16.58 -8.88 -4.22
CA LYS A 486 17.86 -8.20 -4.44
C LYS A 486 17.86 -7.33 -5.70
N LEU A 487 16.84 -7.44 -6.53
CA LEU A 487 16.68 -6.71 -7.78
C LEU A 487 15.46 -5.76 -7.76
N GLU A 488 14.50 -6.02 -6.89
CA GLU A 488 13.30 -5.20 -6.68
C GLU A 488 13.00 -5.10 -5.19
N SER A 489 13.22 -3.93 -4.59
CA SER A 489 13.15 -3.74 -3.14
C SER A 489 13.07 -2.28 -2.76
N GLU A 490 12.65 -2.01 -1.54
CA GLU A 490 12.96 -0.76 -0.85
C GLU A 490 14.48 -0.54 -0.76
N GLY A 491 14.91 0.72 -0.95
CA GLY A 491 16.28 1.18 -0.82
C GLY A 491 17.05 1.31 -2.13
N PHE A 492 16.52 0.81 -3.24
CA PHE A 492 17.09 0.99 -4.58
C PHE A 492 16.04 0.80 -5.67
N ASP A 493 16.25 1.46 -6.79
CA ASP A 493 15.40 1.33 -7.98
C ASP A 493 15.94 0.25 -8.91
N ARG A 494 15.07 -0.30 -9.76
CA ARG A 494 15.45 -1.28 -10.79
C ARG A 494 16.34 -0.62 -11.85
N PRO A 495 17.37 -1.30 -12.36
CA PRO A 495 18.24 -0.72 -13.38
C PRO A 495 17.59 -0.63 -14.76
N SER A 496 16.61 -1.48 -15.05
CA SER A 496 15.84 -1.50 -16.31
C SER A 496 14.48 -2.14 -16.09
N MET A 497 13.63 -2.08 -17.14
CA MET A 497 12.38 -2.83 -17.20
C MET A 497 12.55 -4.26 -17.69
N ASP A 498 13.74 -4.64 -18.14
CA ASP A 498 13.99 -5.96 -18.71
C ASP A 498 13.95 -7.02 -17.61
N LEU A 499 13.53 -8.22 -17.96
CA LEU A 499 13.69 -9.37 -17.07
C LEU A 499 15.17 -9.58 -16.74
N PRO A 500 15.50 -10.10 -15.54
CA PRO A 500 16.87 -10.42 -15.17
C PRO A 500 17.58 -11.28 -16.22
N THR A 501 18.89 -11.08 -16.33
CA THR A 501 19.76 -11.69 -17.35
C THR A 501 19.46 -13.17 -17.62
N GLY A 502 19.25 -13.52 -18.88
CA GLY A 502 19.06 -14.89 -19.38
C GLY A 502 17.61 -15.36 -19.36
N GLN A 503 16.68 -14.62 -18.76
CA GLN A 503 15.28 -15.04 -18.71
C GLN A 503 14.56 -14.81 -20.04
N ASP A 504 14.82 -13.71 -20.76
CA ASP A 504 14.30 -13.48 -22.11
C ASP A 504 14.76 -14.58 -23.10
N GLU A 505 16.07 -14.89 -23.09
CA GLU A 505 16.68 -15.92 -23.93
C GLU A 505 16.11 -17.31 -23.60
N LEU A 506 15.85 -17.60 -22.33
CA LEU A 506 15.21 -18.86 -21.92
C LEU A 506 13.79 -18.97 -22.50
N ILE A 507 13.00 -17.88 -22.43
CA ILE A 507 11.63 -17.85 -22.98
C ILE A 507 11.69 -18.10 -24.49
N GLU A 508 12.57 -17.41 -25.22
CA GLU A 508 12.70 -17.58 -26.68
C GLU A 508 13.10 -19.01 -27.06
N ALA A 509 14.07 -19.59 -26.36
CA ALA A 509 14.55 -20.95 -26.63
C ALA A 509 13.47 -22.01 -26.35
N VAL A 510 12.74 -21.89 -25.24
CA VAL A 510 11.64 -22.80 -24.90
C VAL A 510 10.47 -22.64 -25.88
N ALA A 511 10.08 -21.40 -26.23
CA ALA A 511 8.99 -21.15 -27.17
C ALA A 511 9.31 -21.69 -28.59
N ALA A 512 10.60 -21.70 -28.97
CA ALA A 512 11.02 -22.34 -30.23
C ALA A 512 10.91 -23.88 -30.18
N ALA A 513 11.03 -24.48 -28.98
CA ALA A 513 10.94 -25.93 -28.78
C ALA A 513 9.51 -26.43 -28.55
N ASN A 514 8.62 -25.61 -27.99
CA ASN A 514 7.23 -25.94 -27.69
C ASN A 514 6.30 -24.77 -27.99
N GLN A 515 5.42 -24.90 -28.98
CA GLN A 515 4.47 -23.85 -29.36
C GLN A 515 3.40 -23.56 -28.30
N ASN A 516 3.14 -24.52 -27.40
CA ASN A 516 2.22 -24.34 -26.28
C ASN A 516 2.97 -23.85 -25.05
N THR A 517 3.75 -22.77 -25.24
CA THR A 517 4.50 -22.11 -24.17
C THR A 517 3.67 -21.02 -23.50
N ILE A 518 3.58 -21.10 -22.18
CA ILE A 518 2.87 -20.17 -21.29
C ILE A 518 3.93 -19.50 -20.41
N VAL A 519 3.90 -18.19 -20.30
CA VAL A 519 4.80 -17.45 -19.41
C VAL A 519 4.02 -16.90 -18.22
N VAL A 520 4.51 -17.17 -17.01
CA VAL A 520 4.02 -16.61 -15.75
C VAL A 520 5.08 -15.65 -15.23
N ILE A 521 4.70 -14.40 -15.04
CA ILE A 521 5.59 -13.34 -14.56
C ILE A 521 5.33 -13.11 -13.08
N VAL A 522 6.41 -13.07 -12.28
CA VAL A 522 6.40 -12.80 -10.83
C VAL A 522 7.24 -11.54 -10.60
N ALA A 523 6.58 -10.38 -10.65
CA ALA A 523 7.22 -9.07 -10.55
C ALA A 523 6.30 -8.05 -9.87
N GLY A 524 6.85 -7.01 -9.28
CA GLY A 524 6.08 -5.94 -8.63
C GLY A 524 5.84 -4.71 -9.50
N ALA A 525 6.29 -4.74 -10.77
CA ALA A 525 6.18 -3.63 -11.70
C ALA A 525 6.22 -4.13 -13.16
N PRO A 526 5.83 -3.32 -14.14
CA PRO A 526 5.89 -3.68 -15.56
C PRO A 526 7.27 -4.17 -16.00
N VAL A 527 7.27 -5.18 -16.89
CA VAL A 527 8.47 -5.73 -17.55
C VAL A 527 8.34 -5.62 -19.07
N THR A 528 9.48 -5.53 -19.77
CA THR A 528 9.50 -5.58 -21.23
C THR A 528 9.29 -7.02 -21.73
N MET A 529 8.50 -7.17 -22.82
CA MET A 529 8.17 -8.50 -23.36
C MET A 529 8.27 -8.53 -24.90
N THR A 530 8.67 -7.43 -25.51
CA THR A 530 8.63 -7.24 -26.96
C THR A 530 9.47 -8.27 -27.75
N LYS A 531 10.53 -8.82 -27.13
CA LYS A 531 11.38 -9.83 -27.75
C LYS A 531 10.65 -11.16 -28.01
N TRP A 532 9.81 -11.57 -27.07
CA TRP A 532 9.27 -12.92 -27.03
C TRP A 532 7.74 -13.04 -27.03
N ILE A 533 7.00 -11.96 -26.71
CA ILE A 533 5.52 -12.03 -26.55
C ILE A 533 4.79 -12.56 -27.81
N GLY A 534 5.35 -12.30 -29.00
CA GLY A 534 4.79 -12.80 -30.26
C GLY A 534 4.90 -14.33 -30.42
N ARG A 535 5.81 -14.98 -29.68
CA ARG A 535 6.17 -16.41 -29.85
C ARG A 535 5.50 -17.33 -28.82
N VAL A 536 4.92 -16.79 -27.76
CA VAL A 536 4.30 -17.57 -26.68
C VAL A 536 2.78 -17.61 -26.80
N ALA A 537 2.16 -18.71 -26.38
CA ALA A 537 0.73 -18.91 -26.49
C ALA A 537 -0.06 -18.08 -25.45
N ALA A 538 0.43 -17.99 -24.22
CA ALA A 538 -0.24 -17.21 -23.17
C ALA A 538 0.79 -16.51 -22.25
N VAL A 539 0.34 -15.40 -21.63
CA VAL A 539 1.10 -14.65 -20.65
C VAL A 539 0.20 -14.32 -19.46
N VAL A 540 0.68 -14.63 -18.26
CA VAL A 540 0.00 -14.39 -16.99
C VAL A 540 0.89 -13.52 -16.11
N GLU A 541 0.38 -12.40 -15.61
CA GLU A 541 1.02 -11.62 -14.56
C GLU A 541 0.48 -12.07 -13.21
N ALA A 542 1.34 -12.66 -12.39
CA ALA A 542 1.00 -13.19 -11.07
C ALA A 542 1.40 -12.28 -9.91
N TRP A 543 2.12 -11.21 -10.18
CA TRP A 543 2.67 -10.27 -9.21
C TRP A 543 3.46 -10.98 -8.11
N TYR A 544 3.56 -10.37 -6.93
CA TYR A 544 3.95 -11.05 -5.69
C TYR A 544 2.66 -11.44 -4.95
N GLY A 545 2.23 -12.68 -5.14
CA GLY A 545 0.92 -13.18 -4.69
C GLY A 545 0.86 -13.64 -3.23
N GLY A 546 1.88 -13.34 -2.41
CA GLY A 546 1.90 -13.80 -1.02
C GLY A 546 2.16 -15.30 -0.87
N GLN A 547 1.79 -15.85 0.31
CA GLN A 547 2.07 -17.27 0.63
C GLN A 547 1.27 -18.27 -0.20
N GLU A 548 0.11 -17.88 -0.75
CA GLU A 548 -0.79 -18.72 -1.52
C GLU A 548 -0.61 -18.61 -3.03
N ALA A 549 0.41 -17.87 -3.49
CA ALA A 549 0.65 -17.59 -4.91
C ALA A 549 0.70 -18.86 -5.79
N GLY A 550 1.34 -19.91 -5.31
CA GLY A 550 1.45 -21.17 -6.07
C GLY A 550 0.08 -21.81 -6.33
N HIS A 551 -0.79 -21.87 -5.31
CA HIS A 551 -2.13 -22.38 -5.47
C HIS A 551 -2.94 -21.54 -6.48
N ALA A 552 -2.89 -20.21 -6.35
CA ALA A 552 -3.60 -19.30 -7.25
C ALA A 552 -3.13 -19.44 -8.71
N ILE A 553 -1.83 -19.58 -8.94
CA ILE A 553 -1.24 -19.83 -10.27
C ILE A 553 -1.78 -21.15 -10.83
N GLY A 554 -1.74 -22.25 -10.05
CA GLY A 554 -2.27 -23.54 -10.47
C GLY A 554 -3.75 -23.48 -10.80
N ASP A 555 -4.57 -22.90 -9.92
CA ASP A 555 -6.03 -22.75 -10.09
C ASP A 555 -6.39 -22.00 -11.40
N VAL A 556 -5.65 -20.93 -11.70
CA VAL A 556 -5.86 -20.15 -12.93
C VAL A 556 -5.39 -20.95 -14.16
N LEU A 557 -4.19 -21.50 -14.15
CA LEU A 557 -3.63 -22.21 -15.31
C LEU A 557 -4.47 -23.43 -15.72
N PHE A 558 -5.06 -24.13 -14.78
CA PHE A 558 -5.89 -25.31 -15.04
C PHE A 558 -7.41 -25.03 -14.99
N GLY A 559 -7.81 -23.76 -14.84
CA GLY A 559 -9.18 -23.31 -15.00
C GLY A 559 -10.13 -23.65 -13.84
N ALA A 560 -9.61 -24.02 -12.66
CA ALA A 560 -10.39 -24.06 -11.43
C ALA A 560 -10.91 -22.67 -11.06
N GLN A 561 -10.14 -21.63 -11.41
CA GLN A 561 -10.53 -20.24 -11.30
C GLN A 561 -10.41 -19.52 -12.64
N ASN A 562 -11.39 -18.68 -12.94
CA ASN A 562 -11.36 -17.82 -14.11
C ASN A 562 -10.64 -16.51 -13.75
N PRO A 563 -9.53 -16.12 -14.42
CA PRO A 563 -8.81 -14.91 -14.09
C PRO A 563 -9.71 -13.68 -14.18
N SER A 564 -9.61 -12.81 -13.19
CA SER A 564 -10.45 -11.62 -13.07
C SER A 564 -9.65 -10.34 -12.81
N GLY A 565 -8.35 -10.46 -12.55
CA GLY A 565 -7.47 -9.32 -12.33
C GLY A 565 -7.41 -8.39 -13.55
N ARG A 566 -7.18 -7.10 -13.29
CA ARG A 566 -6.99 -6.05 -14.28
C ARG A 566 -5.75 -5.24 -13.94
N LEU A 567 -4.95 -4.88 -14.95
CA LEU A 567 -3.73 -4.12 -14.72
C LEU A 567 -4.02 -2.79 -14.01
N PRO A 568 -3.41 -2.52 -12.83
CA PRO A 568 -3.51 -1.24 -12.16
C PRO A 568 -2.47 -0.23 -12.64
N VAL A 569 -1.62 -0.64 -13.59
CA VAL A 569 -0.59 0.15 -14.25
C VAL A 569 -0.53 -0.17 -15.74
N THR A 570 -0.16 0.81 -16.54
CA THR A 570 0.13 0.63 -17.96
C THR A 570 1.44 -0.12 -18.13
N PHE A 571 1.50 -1.09 -19.02
CA PHE A 571 2.71 -1.80 -19.43
C PHE A 571 3.30 -1.16 -20.69
N PRO A 572 4.41 -0.43 -20.63
CA PRO A 572 5.10 0.12 -21.78
C PRO A 572 5.73 -0.99 -22.63
N LYS A 573 5.98 -0.73 -23.90
CA LYS A 573 6.80 -1.60 -24.76
C LYS A 573 8.29 -1.48 -24.41
N GLN A 574 8.69 -0.28 -23.98
CA GLN A 574 10.06 0.08 -23.60
C GLN A 574 10.02 1.25 -22.60
N TRP A 575 11.11 1.46 -21.86
CA TRP A 575 11.20 2.54 -20.87
C TRP A 575 10.93 3.93 -21.45
N SER A 576 11.42 4.22 -22.67
CA SER A 576 11.22 5.52 -23.34
C SER A 576 9.75 5.85 -23.66
N ASP A 577 8.84 4.87 -23.60
CA ASP A 577 7.42 5.10 -23.76
C ASP A 577 6.76 5.65 -22.49
N SER A 578 7.41 5.49 -21.33
CA SER A 578 6.88 6.01 -20.05
C SER A 578 6.81 7.54 -20.05
N PRO A 579 5.74 8.15 -19.49
CA PRO A 579 5.68 9.61 -19.32
C PRO A 579 6.81 10.21 -18.50
N ALA A 580 7.36 9.47 -17.55
CA ALA A 580 8.46 9.89 -16.69
C ALA A 580 9.85 9.75 -17.34
N TYR A 581 9.94 9.20 -18.56
CA TYR A 581 11.20 9.07 -19.27
C TYR A 581 11.84 10.42 -19.55
N GLY A 582 13.15 10.54 -19.23
CA GLY A 582 13.89 11.80 -19.35
C GLY A 582 13.86 12.68 -18.10
N HIS A 583 12.94 12.42 -17.16
CA HIS A 583 12.84 13.18 -15.91
C HIS A 583 13.31 12.39 -14.68
N TYR A 584 13.37 11.07 -14.76
CA TYR A 584 13.93 10.17 -13.73
C TYR A 584 15.38 9.82 -14.09
N PRO A 585 16.32 9.75 -13.11
CA PRO A 585 16.17 9.96 -11.67
C PRO A 585 16.31 11.42 -11.22
N GLY A 586 16.43 12.36 -12.13
CA GLY A 586 16.70 13.75 -11.88
C GLY A 586 18.20 14.08 -11.94
N GLU A 587 18.53 15.35 -11.83
CA GLU A 587 19.89 15.90 -11.88
C GLU A 587 20.19 16.76 -10.64
N ASN A 588 21.41 16.68 -10.11
CA ASN A 588 21.86 17.49 -8.98
C ASN A 588 20.92 17.41 -7.75
N LEU A 589 20.36 16.26 -7.47
CA LEU A 589 19.36 16.02 -6.41
C LEU A 589 18.03 16.76 -6.60
N HIS A 590 17.68 17.11 -7.82
CA HIS A 590 16.39 17.65 -8.20
C HIS A 590 15.76 16.79 -9.28
N VAL A 591 14.49 16.46 -9.11
CA VAL A 591 13.70 15.77 -10.12
C VAL A 591 12.43 16.58 -10.41
N ALA A 592 12.29 17.01 -11.66
CA ALA A 592 11.09 17.71 -12.11
C ALA A 592 10.05 16.71 -12.60
N TYR A 593 8.82 16.83 -12.10
CA TYR A 593 7.69 16.01 -12.53
C TYR A 593 6.99 16.70 -13.71
N GLU A 594 7.74 16.84 -14.83
CA GLU A 594 7.30 17.62 -16.00
C GLU A 594 6.14 16.96 -16.76
N GLU A 595 5.93 15.66 -16.58
CA GLU A 595 4.73 15.00 -17.10
C GLU A 595 3.45 15.54 -16.45
N GLY A 596 3.53 16.23 -15.31
CA GLY A 596 2.40 16.83 -14.63
C GLY A 596 1.29 15.81 -14.33
N VAL A 597 0.06 16.14 -14.69
CA VAL A 597 -1.12 15.24 -14.49
C VAL A 597 -1.14 14.02 -15.42
N TYR A 598 -0.16 13.91 -16.33
CA TYR A 598 -0.12 12.86 -17.35
C TYR A 598 0.68 11.62 -16.94
N VAL A 599 0.47 11.16 -15.72
CA VAL A 599 1.05 9.91 -15.22
C VAL A 599 0.31 8.70 -15.81
N GLY A 600 1.05 7.63 -16.12
CA GLY A 600 0.50 6.37 -16.59
C GLY A 600 -0.34 6.51 -17.87
N TYR A 601 -1.50 5.84 -17.95
CA TYR A 601 -2.37 5.84 -19.15
C TYR A 601 -2.74 7.26 -19.61
N ARG A 602 -2.84 8.25 -18.71
CA ARG A 602 -3.12 9.64 -19.07
C ARG A 602 -2.06 10.21 -20.00
N GLY A 603 -0.79 9.89 -19.75
CA GLY A 603 0.33 10.31 -20.60
C GLY A 603 0.44 9.53 -21.89
N PHE A 604 0.14 8.22 -21.86
CA PHE A 604 0.06 7.41 -23.08
C PHE A 604 -1.04 7.91 -24.01
N ASP A 605 -2.21 8.24 -23.50
CA ASP A 605 -3.31 8.82 -24.26
C ASP A 605 -2.96 10.20 -24.82
N LYS A 606 -2.40 11.10 -23.99
CA LYS A 606 -1.99 12.46 -24.41
C LYS A 606 -0.98 12.45 -25.55
N ARG A 607 0.01 11.56 -25.48
CA ARG A 607 1.07 11.44 -26.48
C ARG A 607 0.71 10.53 -27.66
N ASN A 608 -0.47 9.91 -27.62
CA ASN A 608 -0.92 8.89 -28.58
C ASN A 608 0.11 7.76 -28.76
N VAL A 609 0.70 7.31 -27.65
CA VAL A 609 1.62 6.16 -27.62
C VAL A 609 0.83 4.89 -27.33
N GLU A 610 1.03 3.86 -28.15
CA GLU A 610 0.38 2.57 -27.94
C GLU A 610 1.17 1.74 -26.92
N PRO A 611 0.62 1.44 -25.74
CA PRO A 611 1.28 0.60 -24.75
C PRO A 611 1.33 -0.85 -25.19
N LEU A 612 2.13 -1.68 -24.52
CA LEU A 612 2.08 -3.12 -24.69
C LEU A 612 0.76 -3.69 -24.16
N PHE A 613 0.37 -3.26 -22.95
CA PHE A 613 -0.94 -3.49 -22.35
C PHE A 613 -1.44 -2.22 -21.67
N PRO A 614 -2.67 -1.80 -21.93
CA PRO A 614 -3.20 -0.57 -21.34
C PRO A 614 -3.62 -0.78 -19.86
N PHE A 615 -3.71 0.32 -19.13
CA PHE A 615 -4.33 0.35 -17.81
C PHE A 615 -5.74 -0.27 -17.83
N GLY A 616 -6.05 -1.09 -16.84
CA GLY A 616 -7.32 -1.80 -16.74
C GLY A 616 -7.41 -3.08 -17.57
N HIS A 617 -6.38 -3.42 -18.39
CA HIS A 617 -6.38 -4.62 -19.23
C HIS A 617 -6.33 -5.90 -18.41
N GLY A 618 -7.06 -6.91 -18.86
CA GLY A 618 -7.03 -8.28 -18.36
C GLY A 618 -8.07 -9.13 -19.10
N LEU A 619 -7.68 -10.31 -19.51
CA LEU A 619 -8.54 -11.27 -20.21
C LEU A 619 -9.27 -12.19 -19.23
N SER A 620 -10.29 -12.86 -19.73
CA SER A 620 -11.07 -13.87 -19.01
C SER A 620 -11.24 -15.11 -19.89
N TYR A 621 -11.54 -16.26 -19.28
CA TYR A 621 -11.93 -17.48 -19.99
C TYR A 621 -13.38 -17.44 -20.51
N THR A 622 -14.08 -16.33 -20.27
CA THR A 622 -15.42 -16.07 -20.80
C THR A 622 -15.48 -14.73 -21.52
N LYS A 623 -16.65 -14.36 -22.05
CA LYS A 623 -16.85 -13.10 -22.77
C LYS A 623 -17.96 -12.29 -22.12
N PHE A 624 -17.82 -10.97 -22.16
CA PHE A 624 -18.79 -10.04 -21.60
C PHE A 624 -19.24 -9.04 -22.67
N ASP A 625 -20.56 -8.88 -22.80
CA ASP A 625 -21.18 -7.89 -23.68
C ASP A 625 -21.72 -6.74 -22.86
N TYR A 626 -21.57 -5.52 -23.39
CA TYR A 626 -22.02 -4.28 -22.77
C TYR A 626 -23.14 -3.65 -23.57
N SER A 627 -24.17 -3.14 -22.91
CA SER A 627 -25.33 -2.52 -23.56
C SER A 627 -26.07 -1.56 -22.63
N GLY A 628 -27.10 -0.89 -23.14
CA GLY A 628 -28.08 -0.17 -22.32
C GLY A 628 -27.53 0.99 -21.51
N LEU A 629 -26.53 1.72 -22.03
CA LEU A 629 -26.01 2.93 -21.37
C LEU A 629 -27.12 3.96 -21.19
N LYS A 630 -27.29 4.44 -19.96
CA LYS A 630 -28.22 5.48 -19.58
C LYS A 630 -27.56 6.48 -18.65
N ILE A 631 -27.71 7.75 -18.93
CA ILE A 631 -27.16 8.86 -18.15
C ILE A 631 -28.33 9.74 -17.68
N THR A 632 -28.48 9.93 -16.38
CA THR A 632 -29.63 10.62 -15.81
C THR A 632 -29.19 11.53 -14.66
N PRO A 633 -29.51 12.84 -14.70
CA PRO A 633 -30.12 13.54 -15.84
C PRO A 633 -29.11 13.84 -16.96
N ALA A 634 -29.58 14.09 -18.17
CA ALA A 634 -28.73 14.49 -19.31
C ALA A 634 -28.17 15.94 -19.15
N LYS A 635 -28.78 16.76 -18.29
CA LYS A 635 -28.29 18.07 -17.86
C LYS A 635 -28.32 18.12 -16.34
N VAL A 636 -27.20 18.39 -15.72
CA VAL A 636 -27.04 18.43 -14.25
C VAL A 636 -26.59 19.82 -13.83
N ALA A 637 -27.22 20.36 -12.79
CA ALA A 637 -26.79 21.63 -12.20
C ALA A 637 -25.57 21.42 -11.27
N ALA A 638 -24.81 22.49 -11.05
CA ALA A 638 -23.70 22.47 -10.09
C ALA A 638 -24.14 21.96 -8.72
N GLY A 639 -23.33 21.14 -8.07
CA GLY A 639 -23.61 20.49 -6.78
C GLY A 639 -24.61 19.33 -6.82
N LYS A 640 -25.12 18.94 -7.98
CA LYS A 640 -25.98 17.77 -8.17
C LYS A 640 -25.19 16.60 -8.78
N GLN A 641 -25.80 15.42 -8.74
CA GLN A 641 -25.19 14.16 -9.19
C GLN A 641 -25.77 13.67 -10.51
N VAL A 642 -24.96 12.95 -11.26
CA VAL A 642 -25.35 12.20 -12.47
C VAL A 642 -25.26 10.71 -12.15
N VAL A 643 -26.31 9.97 -12.47
CA VAL A 643 -26.31 8.51 -12.37
C VAL A 643 -26.10 7.93 -13.77
N VAL A 644 -25.09 7.10 -13.91
CA VAL A 644 -24.74 6.36 -15.12
C VAL A 644 -25.03 4.89 -14.89
N THR A 645 -25.85 4.28 -15.76
CA THR A 645 -26.12 2.84 -15.69
C THR A 645 -25.78 2.18 -17.01
N ALA A 646 -25.26 0.95 -16.94
CA ALA A 646 -25.02 0.10 -18.09
C ALA A 646 -25.39 -1.34 -17.74
N ARG A 647 -25.67 -2.15 -18.74
CA ARG A 647 -25.95 -3.58 -18.60
C ARG A 647 -24.75 -4.38 -19.10
N VAL A 648 -24.30 -5.33 -18.28
CA VAL A 648 -23.23 -6.27 -18.63
C VAL A 648 -23.79 -7.68 -18.62
N ARG A 649 -23.46 -8.49 -19.63
CA ARG A 649 -23.89 -9.87 -19.78
C ARG A 649 -22.69 -10.77 -20.01
N ASN A 650 -22.65 -11.91 -19.35
CA ASN A 650 -21.73 -12.99 -19.70
C ASN A 650 -22.29 -13.74 -20.91
N SER A 651 -21.68 -13.56 -22.07
CA SER A 651 -22.07 -14.21 -23.34
C SER A 651 -21.28 -15.49 -23.63
N GLY A 652 -20.35 -15.86 -22.77
CA GLY A 652 -19.57 -17.09 -22.90
C GLY A 652 -20.17 -18.28 -22.14
N SER A 653 -19.38 -19.34 -22.02
CA SER A 653 -19.82 -20.65 -21.49
C SER A 653 -19.32 -20.95 -20.07
N ARG A 654 -18.56 -20.04 -19.45
CA ARG A 654 -18.01 -20.17 -18.09
C ARG A 654 -18.46 -19.02 -17.20
N ALA A 655 -18.66 -19.27 -15.92
CA ALA A 655 -18.81 -18.23 -14.93
C ALA A 655 -17.54 -17.33 -14.90
N GLY A 656 -17.73 -16.06 -14.66
CA GLY A 656 -16.61 -15.14 -14.62
C GLY A 656 -16.96 -13.81 -13.97
N VAL A 657 -15.94 -13.04 -13.66
CA VAL A 657 -16.06 -11.72 -13.07
C VAL A 657 -15.56 -10.68 -14.06
N GLU A 658 -16.39 -9.66 -14.30
CA GLU A 658 -16.02 -8.50 -15.10
C GLU A 658 -15.76 -7.29 -14.20
N VAL A 659 -14.74 -6.50 -14.54
CA VAL A 659 -14.46 -5.20 -13.92
C VAL A 659 -14.88 -4.10 -14.89
N VAL A 660 -16.08 -3.58 -14.67
CA VAL A 660 -16.64 -2.49 -15.48
C VAL A 660 -16.00 -1.18 -15.03
N GLN A 661 -15.33 -0.50 -15.95
CA GLN A 661 -14.59 0.73 -15.71
C GLN A 661 -15.33 1.91 -16.34
N LEU A 662 -15.47 3.00 -15.56
CA LEU A 662 -16.07 4.25 -16.01
C LEU A 662 -15.02 5.34 -16.05
N TYR A 663 -14.85 5.93 -17.23
CA TYR A 663 -13.99 7.08 -17.46
C TYR A 663 -14.83 8.31 -17.81
N VAL A 664 -14.33 9.48 -17.42
CA VAL A 664 -14.91 10.79 -17.75
C VAL A 664 -13.95 11.52 -18.68
N HIS A 665 -14.48 12.07 -19.76
CA HIS A 665 -13.82 12.96 -20.70
C HIS A 665 -14.49 14.34 -20.65
N ASP A 666 -13.72 15.39 -20.40
CA ASP A 666 -14.16 16.78 -20.50
C ASP A 666 -13.97 17.23 -21.96
N VAL A 667 -15.07 17.48 -22.65
CA VAL A 667 -15.04 17.80 -24.10
C VAL A 667 -14.34 19.13 -24.36
N ARG A 668 -14.44 20.08 -23.43
CA ARG A 668 -13.84 21.41 -23.55
C ARG A 668 -13.55 22.03 -22.18
N SER A 669 -12.31 21.95 -21.76
CA SER A 669 -11.82 22.56 -20.52
C SER A 669 -11.03 23.84 -20.79
N SER A 670 -11.01 24.76 -19.80
CA SER A 670 -10.16 25.95 -19.81
C SER A 670 -8.68 25.64 -19.58
N VAL A 671 -8.38 24.44 -19.07
CA VAL A 671 -7.02 23.95 -18.84
C VAL A 671 -6.81 22.64 -19.63
N ASP A 672 -5.55 22.34 -19.90
CA ASP A 672 -5.21 21.05 -20.52
C ASP A 672 -5.50 19.90 -19.53
N ARG A 673 -6.37 18.97 -19.93
CA ARG A 673 -6.81 17.81 -19.12
C ARG A 673 -6.45 16.49 -19.80
N PRO A 674 -6.30 15.40 -19.01
CA PRO A 674 -6.22 14.05 -19.57
C PRO A 674 -7.37 13.75 -20.52
N VAL A 675 -7.09 12.98 -21.57
CA VAL A 675 -8.13 12.55 -22.54
C VAL A 675 -9.27 11.84 -21.83
N GLN A 676 -8.96 11.07 -20.80
CA GLN A 676 -9.93 10.39 -19.95
C GLN A 676 -9.37 10.20 -18.56
N GLU A 677 -10.25 10.13 -17.57
CA GLU A 677 -9.92 9.92 -16.18
C GLU A 677 -10.84 8.85 -15.58
N LEU A 678 -10.28 7.84 -14.92
CA LEU A 678 -11.08 6.85 -14.19
C LEU A 678 -11.84 7.55 -13.04
N LYS A 679 -13.16 7.40 -13.01
CA LYS A 679 -14.04 7.98 -11.99
C LYS A 679 -15.02 6.95 -11.40
N GLY A 680 -14.93 5.70 -11.82
CA GLY A 680 -15.72 4.62 -11.27
C GLY A 680 -15.31 3.25 -11.76
N PHE A 681 -15.52 2.24 -10.92
CA PHE A 681 -15.41 0.84 -11.33
C PHE A 681 -16.40 -0.03 -10.54
N ARG A 682 -16.78 -1.16 -11.13
CA ARG A 682 -17.63 -2.18 -10.49
C ARG A 682 -17.18 -3.57 -10.87
N ARG A 683 -16.97 -4.39 -9.88
CA ARG A 683 -16.70 -5.82 -10.04
C ARG A 683 -18.03 -6.58 -10.06
N VAL A 684 -18.27 -7.40 -11.08
CA VAL A 684 -19.55 -8.09 -11.31
C VAL A 684 -19.31 -9.54 -11.64
N ALA A 685 -19.73 -10.45 -10.75
CA ALA A 685 -19.72 -11.89 -11.01
C ALA A 685 -20.98 -12.27 -11.79
N LEU A 686 -20.82 -13.05 -12.87
CA LEU A 686 -21.89 -13.44 -13.79
C LEU A 686 -21.76 -14.91 -14.18
N GLU A 687 -22.86 -15.64 -14.05
CA GLU A 687 -23.00 -16.98 -14.63
C GLU A 687 -23.16 -16.93 -16.16
N PRO A 688 -22.92 -18.01 -16.90
CA PRO A 688 -23.17 -18.07 -18.33
C PRO A 688 -24.59 -17.63 -18.68
N GLY A 689 -24.71 -16.63 -19.57
CA GLY A 689 -25.99 -16.05 -19.99
C GLY A 689 -26.57 -15.00 -19.05
N GLU A 690 -26.06 -14.90 -17.81
CA GLU A 690 -26.53 -13.91 -16.83
C GLU A 690 -26.16 -12.48 -17.25
N ALA A 691 -27.05 -11.53 -16.91
CA ALA A 691 -26.81 -10.11 -17.11
C ALA A 691 -27.21 -9.31 -15.90
N ARG A 692 -26.41 -8.30 -15.55
CA ARG A 692 -26.68 -7.35 -14.45
C ARG A 692 -26.53 -5.92 -14.90
N ASN A 693 -27.28 -5.04 -14.27
CA ASN A 693 -27.10 -3.61 -14.41
C ASN A 693 -26.07 -3.14 -13.38
N VAL A 694 -25.12 -2.35 -13.83
CA VAL A 694 -24.16 -1.61 -12.99
C VAL A 694 -24.55 -0.15 -12.94
N SER A 695 -24.29 0.50 -11.81
CA SER A 695 -24.60 1.91 -11.60
C SER A 695 -23.41 2.64 -10.99
N PHE A 696 -23.18 3.85 -11.50
CA PHE A 696 -22.17 4.78 -11.01
C PHE A 696 -22.82 6.12 -10.71
N THR A 697 -22.41 6.75 -9.65
CA THR A 697 -22.82 8.11 -9.29
C THR A 697 -21.63 9.03 -9.46
N LEU A 698 -21.76 10.01 -10.33
CA LEU A 698 -20.75 11.06 -10.53
C LEU A 698 -21.26 12.33 -9.83
N ASP A 699 -20.53 12.81 -8.87
CA ASP A 699 -20.71 14.10 -8.27
C ASP A 699 -19.84 15.18 -8.93
N GLN A 700 -19.86 16.38 -8.40
CA GLN A 700 -19.07 17.48 -8.95
C GLN A 700 -17.56 17.21 -8.88
N SER A 701 -17.07 16.46 -7.89
CA SER A 701 -15.66 16.14 -7.73
C SER A 701 -15.13 15.32 -8.91
N ALA A 702 -15.98 14.41 -9.45
CA ALA A 702 -15.63 13.59 -10.60
C ALA A 702 -15.43 14.42 -11.90
N LEU A 703 -15.97 15.63 -11.97
CA LEU A 703 -15.92 16.54 -13.12
C LEU A 703 -14.86 17.64 -12.96
N SER A 704 -14.27 17.77 -11.76
CA SER A 704 -13.40 18.89 -11.39
C SER A 704 -11.94 18.64 -11.78
N PHE A 705 -11.23 19.74 -12.00
CA PHE A 705 -9.77 19.84 -11.98
C PHE A 705 -9.34 20.82 -10.87
N TYR A 706 -8.08 20.78 -10.46
CA TYR A 706 -7.55 21.73 -9.48
C TYR A 706 -7.01 22.96 -10.14
N SER A 707 -7.56 24.13 -9.79
CA SER A 707 -7.11 25.42 -10.28
C SER A 707 -6.05 26.02 -9.36
N SER A 708 -4.78 25.99 -9.76
CA SER A 708 -3.70 26.63 -9.01
C SER A 708 -3.90 28.14 -8.83
N ALA A 709 -4.57 28.80 -9.77
CA ALA A 709 -4.84 30.24 -9.71
C ALA A 709 -5.89 30.62 -8.66
N LYS A 710 -6.86 29.70 -8.40
CA LYS A 710 -7.93 29.91 -7.42
C LYS A 710 -7.69 29.18 -6.10
N ASP A 711 -6.71 28.27 -6.09
CA ASP A 711 -6.40 27.35 -4.98
C ASP A 711 -7.61 26.48 -4.57
N GLU A 712 -8.39 26.01 -5.55
CA GLU A 712 -9.62 25.22 -5.33
C GLU A 712 -9.91 24.25 -6.48
N TRP A 713 -10.76 23.24 -6.19
CA TRP A 713 -11.33 22.36 -7.20
C TRP A 713 -12.45 23.06 -7.99
N VAL A 714 -12.34 23.02 -9.31
CA VAL A 714 -13.28 23.71 -10.23
C VAL A 714 -13.90 22.69 -11.19
N ALA A 715 -15.22 22.67 -11.24
CA ALA A 715 -16.01 22.02 -12.29
C ALA A 715 -16.60 23.09 -13.20
N GLU A 716 -16.21 23.09 -14.48
CA GLU A 716 -16.69 24.06 -15.44
C GLU A 716 -17.99 23.61 -16.11
N PRO A 717 -18.97 24.52 -16.31
CA PRO A 717 -20.15 24.21 -17.13
C PRO A 717 -19.71 23.86 -18.56
N GLY A 718 -20.22 22.73 -19.06
CA GLY A 718 -19.81 22.23 -20.38
C GLY A 718 -20.37 20.84 -20.67
N ALA A 719 -19.99 20.30 -21.80
CA ALA A 719 -20.29 18.93 -22.18
C ALA A 719 -19.22 17.98 -21.64
N PHE A 720 -19.68 16.86 -21.07
CA PHE A 720 -18.84 15.76 -20.62
C PHE A 720 -19.26 14.47 -21.30
N GLU A 721 -18.30 13.62 -21.59
CA GLU A 721 -18.56 12.25 -22.05
C GLU A 721 -18.26 11.25 -20.93
N VAL A 722 -19.08 10.21 -20.87
CA VAL A 722 -18.86 9.02 -20.07
C VAL A 722 -18.48 7.89 -21.00
N TRP A 723 -17.37 7.25 -20.71
CA TRP A 723 -16.88 6.10 -21.42
C TRP A 723 -16.88 4.88 -20.51
N ILE A 724 -17.60 3.82 -20.88
CA ILE A 724 -17.68 2.55 -20.14
C ILE A 724 -16.90 1.50 -20.92
N GLY A 725 -15.97 0.82 -20.24
CA GLY A 725 -15.14 -0.19 -20.90
C GLY A 725 -14.60 -1.25 -19.95
N ALA A 726 -13.82 -2.16 -20.53
CA ALA A 726 -13.08 -3.20 -19.85
C ALA A 726 -11.60 -2.79 -19.57
N SER A 727 -11.14 -1.70 -20.18
CA SER A 727 -9.84 -1.07 -19.95
C SER A 727 -9.86 0.36 -20.49
N SER A 728 -8.80 1.13 -20.26
CA SER A 728 -8.64 2.49 -20.81
C SER A 728 -8.61 2.53 -22.36
N ARG A 729 -8.36 1.41 -23.02
CA ARG A 729 -8.33 1.28 -24.49
C ARG A 729 -9.43 0.37 -25.06
N ASP A 730 -10.16 -0.36 -24.21
CA ASP A 730 -11.29 -1.19 -24.60
C ASP A 730 -12.60 -0.54 -24.13
N ILE A 731 -12.94 0.59 -24.78
CA ILE A 731 -14.18 1.33 -24.51
C ILE A 731 -15.32 0.72 -25.32
N ARG A 732 -16.37 0.29 -24.64
CA ARG A 732 -17.53 -0.42 -25.20
C ARG A 732 -18.75 0.47 -25.40
N LEU A 733 -18.96 1.45 -24.51
CA LEU A 733 -20.11 2.36 -24.55
C LEU A 733 -19.64 3.79 -24.30
N LYS A 734 -20.25 4.74 -25.04
CA LYS A 734 -20.02 6.17 -24.86
C LYS A 734 -21.35 6.92 -24.78
N GLY A 735 -21.44 7.93 -23.93
CA GLY A 735 -22.60 8.79 -23.81
C GLY A 735 -22.22 10.17 -23.30
N THR A 736 -23.08 11.15 -23.52
CA THR A 736 -22.81 12.55 -23.22
C THR A 736 -23.83 13.12 -22.24
N PHE A 737 -23.40 14.01 -21.36
CA PHE A 737 -24.26 14.85 -20.53
C PHE A 737 -23.66 16.26 -20.43
N ALA A 738 -24.40 17.21 -19.86
CA ALA A 738 -23.91 18.57 -19.69
C ALA A 738 -24.00 19.00 -18.23
N LEU A 739 -22.91 19.60 -17.70
CA LEU A 739 -22.93 20.38 -16.46
C LEU A 739 -23.43 21.78 -16.78
N THR A 740 -24.43 22.25 -16.07
CA THR A 740 -24.97 23.60 -16.15
C THR A 740 -24.60 24.43 -14.94
N ARG A 741 -24.71 25.75 -15.04
CA ARG A 741 -24.47 26.67 -13.94
C ARG A 741 -25.43 26.46 -12.78
#